data_d76d0d15417043159592b4c17a303150
#
_entry.id   d76d0d15417043159592b4c17a303150
#
_cell.length_a   1.000
_cell.length_b   1.000
_cell.length_c   1.000
_cell.angle_alpha   90.00
_cell.angle_beta   90.00
_cell.angle_gamma   90.00
#
_symmetry.space_group_name_H-M   'P 1'
#
loop_
_entity.id
_entity.type
_entity.pdbx_description
1 polymer ?
#
loop_
_entity_poly.entity_id
_entity_poly.type
_entity_poly.pdbx_seq_one_letter_code
_entity_poly.pdbx_strand_id
1 'polypeptide(L)'
;MLSRHQRLEMRKLFILICIATALFSAVPICARSIHLLPVPQQMRWDPAGKCFVLGRPVSVSDPTNCALLQDFLNENKCLPVRKAKQRIVVCLVDSIPGACDVPLAGYQSETYALSVTPNEIRIQAVSPTGVIRAVQTLRQLAEGYVTTTAVECGEIRDWPAFRLRGFMHDAGRSFIPVEELKREIRLLSRFKVNTFHWHLTDNQAWRFEVKAFPRLTSARSMTRHQGLFYNQEECRELSAYARRYGISIIPELDMPGHSAAFTRAMGFPMQSEQGIDCLKQALNELCAVFPDVPYIHIGGDEADNMPPDFLRVMIEHIHGLGRRAVVWVPTKGDFTGVDMVQLWSSAGHLVPGIPNIDCRYNYVNHFDTFADIVGIYRSNIYGRPKGSQELAGEISAVWNDHRLHSARDILLQNNFYAAVVASASRAWTGGGRQYIEQGGVMLPNDGDEFRDYRDWEARFLFHKTHSLRDEPIAYVKQTDVRWRITDPMPNGGKADSILPPDTLGPQASYSIADSTYRTHLATGAGIYLRHTWGALVPAFYPDRYLNHTAYAWTFVHSPRAQKVGALIELQNYSRSEQDCGPLPGHWDRKGSRLWINDVEIIPPVWKHFGARIDNETPLEDENFAGRNPVIIHLKKGWNKIFFKLPYVPADGIRLNKWMFTFVLTDVTGRMALRGIEYDPNLSTP
;
A
#
# COMPACT_ATOMS: atom_id res chain seq x y z
N MET A 1 58.81 -8.91 -36.02
CA MET A 1 59.25 -9.99 -35.08
C MET A 1 59.78 -9.34 -33.81
N LEU A 2 59.11 -9.48 -32.69
CA LEU A 2 59.58 -8.92 -31.41
C LEU A 2 60.81 -9.71 -30.94
N SER A 3 61.86 -9.00 -30.43
CA SER A 3 63.07 -9.60 -29.93
C SER A 3 62.82 -10.52 -28.71
N ARG A 4 63.71 -11.46 -28.47
CA ARG A 4 63.60 -12.42 -27.33
C ARG A 4 63.51 -11.68 -25.99
N HIS A 5 64.09 -10.49 -25.89
CA HIS A 5 64.05 -9.63 -24.69
C HIS A 5 62.67 -8.97 -24.51
N GLN A 6 62.04 -8.48 -25.56
CA GLN A 6 60.68 -7.90 -25.52
C GLN A 6 59.60 -8.90 -25.17
N ARG A 7 59.75 -10.18 -25.61
CA ARG A 7 58.83 -11.28 -25.21
C ARG A 7 58.98 -11.66 -23.74
N LEU A 8 60.17 -11.56 -23.16
CA LEU A 8 60.41 -11.84 -21.76
C LEU A 8 59.83 -10.75 -20.87
N GLU A 9 59.97 -9.51 -21.24
CA GLU A 9 59.38 -8.34 -20.53
C GLU A 9 57.84 -8.33 -20.62
N MET A 10 57.28 -8.65 -21.78
CA MET A 10 55.82 -8.81 -21.90
C MET A 10 55.28 -10.00 -21.06
N ARG A 11 56.02 -11.10 -20.96
CA ARG A 11 55.63 -12.20 -20.08
C ARG A 11 55.72 -11.82 -18.59
N LYS A 12 56.71 -11.04 -18.17
CA LYS A 12 56.82 -10.53 -16.80
C LYS A 12 55.68 -9.54 -16.50
N LEU A 13 55.37 -8.67 -17.44
CA LEU A 13 54.24 -7.72 -17.31
C LEU A 13 52.90 -8.45 -17.27
N PHE A 14 52.69 -9.49 -18.09
CA PHE A 14 51.52 -10.31 -18.07
C PHE A 14 51.33 -11.11 -16.78
N ILE A 15 52.47 -11.66 -16.23
CA ILE A 15 52.49 -12.35 -14.94
C ILE A 15 52.22 -11.34 -13.79
N LEU A 16 52.80 -10.15 -13.84
CA LEU A 16 52.51 -9.08 -12.86
C LEU A 16 51.07 -8.62 -12.91
N ILE A 17 50.46 -8.48 -14.09
CA ILE A 17 49.05 -8.14 -14.28
C ILE A 17 48.16 -9.28 -13.78
N CYS A 18 48.48 -10.54 -14.06
CA CYS A 18 47.78 -11.71 -13.54
C CYS A 18 47.93 -11.89 -12.02
N ILE A 19 49.08 -11.53 -11.44
CA ILE A 19 49.28 -11.53 -9.97
C ILE A 19 48.56 -10.32 -9.33
N ALA A 20 48.57 -9.16 -9.96
CA ALA A 20 47.78 -7.99 -9.50
C ALA A 20 46.26 -8.23 -9.58
N THR A 21 45.79 -8.95 -10.60
CA THR A 21 44.37 -9.37 -10.70
C THR A 21 44.01 -10.51 -9.76
N ALA A 22 44.98 -11.35 -9.36
CA ALA A 22 44.78 -12.45 -8.38
C ALA A 22 44.88 -11.98 -6.91
N LEU A 23 45.52 -10.82 -6.63
CA LEU A 23 45.63 -10.22 -5.30
C LEU A 23 44.48 -9.24 -4.98
N PHE A 24 43.68 -8.81 -5.96
CA PHE A 24 42.37 -8.32 -5.74
C PHE A 24 41.40 -9.51 -5.69
N SER A 25 41.53 -10.35 -4.67
CA SER A 25 40.33 -10.98 -4.07
C SER A 25 39.47 -9.80 -3.57
N ALA A 26 38.57 -9.35 -4.44
CA ALA A 26 37.60 -8.36 -4.08
C ALA A 26 36.86 -8.86 -2.85
N VAL A 27 37.29 -8.39 -1.66
CA VAL A 27 36.42 -8.44 -0.49
C VAL A 27 35.19 -7.66 -0.98
N PRO A 28 34.02 -8.30 -1.08
CA PRO A 28 32.85 -7.59 -1.51
C PRO A 28 32.68 -6.41 -0.54
N ILE A 29 32.81 -5.19 -1.04
CA ILE A 29 32.46 -4.00 -0.28
C ILE A 29 30.96 -4.13 -0.11
N CYS A 30 30.53 -4.59 1.06
CA CYS A 30 29.13 -4.67 1.43
C CYS A 30 28.55 -3.24 1.41
N ALA A 31 27.74 -2.93 0.41
CA ALA A 31 26.89 -1.76 0.50
C ALA A 31 25.93 -1.98 1.68
N ARG A 32 25.89 -1.05 2.63
CA ARG A 32 24.99 -1.14 3.80
C ARG A 32 23.57 -1.42 3.34
N SER A 33 22.93 -2.41 3.96
CA SER A 33 21.53 -2.80 3.66
C SER A 33 20.53 -1.73 4.15
N ILE A 34 20.50 -0.62 3.43
CA ILE A 34 19.60 0.51 3.72
C ILE A 34 18.15 0.24 3.28
N HIS A 35 17.88 -0.96 2.72
CA HIS A 35 16.62 -1.24 2.03
C HIS A 35 15.63 -2.05 2.86
N LEU A 36 15.96 -2.40 4.12
CA LEU A 36 15.03 -3.13 4.99
C LEU A 36 13.73 -2.35 5.20
N LEU A 37 12.60 -3.00 4.92
CA LEU A 37 11.28 -2.44 5.06
C LEU A 37 10.29 -3.53 5.54
N PRO A 38 9.61 -3.36 6.70
CA PRO A 38 9.79 -2.32 7.69
C PRO A 38 11.21 -2.24 8.27
N VAL A 39 11.59 -1.04 8.71
CA VAL A 39 12.89 -0.86 9.39
C VAL A 39 12.86 -1.62 10.72
N PRO A 40 13.86 -2.46 11.03
CA PRO A 40 13.92 -3.14 12.32
C PRO A 40 14.02 -2.19 13.50
N GLN A 41 13.47 -2.58 14.65
CA GLN A 41 13.48 -1.77 15.87
C GLN A 41 14.90 -1.43 16.34
N GLN A 42 15.84 -2.39 16.24
CA GLN A 42 17.24 -2.19 16.57
C GLN A 42 18.13 -2.90 15.54
N MET A 43 19.15 -2.22 15.06
CA MET A 43 20.14 -2.82 14.15
C MET A 43 21.52 -2.20 14.34
N ARG A 44 22.55 -3.03 14.22
CA ARG A 44 23.96 -2.63 14.30
C ARG A 44 24.76 -3.42 13.26
N TRP A 45 25.40 -2.72 12.35
CA TRP A 45 26.21 -3.33 11.30
C TRP A 45 27.67 -3.50 11.71
N ASP A 46 28.34 -4.52 11.16
CA ASP A 46 29.80 -4.70 11.31
C ASP A 46 30.51 -3.50 10.61
N PRO A 47 31.29 -2.69 11.35
CA PRO A 47 32.00 -1.55 10.77
C PRO A 47 33.04 -1.97 9.72
N ALA A 48 33.51 -3.23 9.74
CA ALA A 48 34.44 -3.77 8.77
C ALA A 48 33.79 -4.21 7.45
N GLY A 49 32.44 -4.09 7.32
CA GLY A 49 31.72 -4.43 6.09
C GLY A 49 31.85 -5.88 5.67
N LYS A 50 32.03 -6.82 6.63
CA LYS A 50 32.09 -8.25 6.34
C LYS A 50 30.73 -8.80 5.93
N CYS A 51 30.74 -9.94 5.22
CA CYS A 51 29.52 -10.59 4.75
C CYS A 51 29.55 -12.10 4.97
N PHE A 52 28.37 -12.68 5.14
CA PHE A 52 28.11 -14.11 4.96
C PHE A 52 27.83 -14.34 3.47
N VAL A 53 28.66 -15.11 2.79
CA VAL A 53 28.53 -15.38 1.34
C VAL A 53 27.57 -16.55 1.13
N LEU A 54 26.50 -16.33 0.38
CA LEU A 54 25.52 -17.35 -0.01
C LEU A 54 26.03 -18.19 -1.22
N GLY A 55 25.27 -19.19 -1.64
CA GLY A 55 25.63 -20.05 -2.76
C GLY A 55 26.73 -21.08 -2.44
N ARG A 56 27.00 -21.36 -1.17
CA ARG A 56 28.01 -22.30 -0.67
C ARG A 56 27.37 -23.42 0.14
N PRO A 57 28.08 -24.55 0.35
CA PRO A 57 27.65 -25.55 1.30
C PRO A 57 27.51 -24.97 2.70
N VAL A 58 26.38 -25.23 3.35
CA VAL A 58 26.00 -24.69 4.67
C VAL A 58 25.45 -25.81 5.55
N SER A 59 25.86 -25.86 6.84
CA SER A 59 25.17 -26.73 7.80
C SER A 59 23.97 -25.97 8.42
N VAL A 60 22.83 -26.63 8.48
CA VAL A 60 21.56 -26.00 8.96
C VAL A 60 21.08 -26.77 10.19
N SER A 61 20.76 -26.04 11.24
CA SER A 61 20.07 -26.55 12.42
C SER A 61 18.80 -25.70 12.61
N ASP A 62 17.66 -26.27 12.29
CA ASP A 62 16.35 -25.62 12.41
C ASP A 62 15.34 -26.59 13.04
N PRO A 63 15.09 -26.48 14.36
CA PRO A 63 14.13 -27.31 15.06
C PRO A 63 12.67 -27.02 14.68
N THR A 64 12.40 -25.89 14.00
CA THR A 64 11.06 -25.47 13.60
C THR A 64 10.63 -26.00 12.25
N ASN A 65 11.56 -26.54 11.46
CA ASN A 65 11.36 -26.94 10.07
C ASN A 65 10.71 -25.81 9.23
N CYS A 66 11.22 -24.60 9.38
CA CYS A 66 10.67 -23.40 8.71
C CYS A 66 10.74 -23.53 7.20
N ALA A 67 9.60 -23.75 6.55
CA ALA A 67 9.53 -23.90 5.09
C ALA A 67 10.08 -22.66 4.35
N LEU A 68 9.90 -21.47 4.91
CA LEU A 68 10.42 -20.24 4.31
C LEU A 68 11.95 -20.15 4.36
N LEU A 69 12.59 -20.76 5.36
CA LEU A 69 14.05 -20.91 5.41
C LEU A 69 14.54 -21.87 4.33
N GLN A 70 13.83 -22.96 4.07
CA GLN A 70 14.17 -23.88 2.98
C GLN A 70 14.03 -23.17 1.62
N ASP A 71 12.98 -22.38 1.41
CA ASP A 71 12.84 -21.56 0.21
C ASP A 71 14.01 -20.58 0.05
N PHE A 72 14.40 -19.89 1.13
CA PHE A 72 15.57 -18.99 1.12
C PHE A 72 16.87 -19.71 0.72
N LEU A 73 17.12 -20.91 1.25
CA LEU A 73 18.30 -21.70 0.90
C LEU A 73 18.29 -22.09 -0.59
N ASN A 74 17.16 -22.54 -1.10
CA ASN A 74 17.00 -22.95 -2.50
C ASN A 74 17.18 -21.75 -3.46
N GLU A 75 16.52 -20.62 -3.19
CA GLU A 75 16.61 -19.38 -3.97
C GLU A 75 18.06 -18.87 -4.06
N ASN A 76 18.82 -19.03 -2.97
CA ASN A 76 20.20 -18.58 -2.89
C ASN A 76 21.23 -19.69 -3.19
N LYS A 77 20.79 -20.83 -3.72
CA LYS A 77 21.65 -21.97 -4.10
C LYS A 77 22.59 -22.44 -2.96
N CYS A 78 22.14 -22.31 -1.71
CA CYS A 78 22.83 -22.84 -0.57
C CYS A 78 22.56 -24.34 -0.47
N LEU A 79 23.63 -25.17 -0.51
CA LEU A 79 23.49 -26.62 -0.39
C LEU A 79 23.55 -27.04 1.08
N PRO A 80 22.45 -27.51 1.69
CA PRO A 80 22.50 -28.06 3.05
C PRO A 80 23.36 -29.31 3.12
N VAL A 81 24.34 -29.32 4.04
CA VAL A 81 25.25 -30.46 4.27
C VAL A 81 25.42 -30.67 5.78
N ARG A 82 25.82 -31.91 6.18
CA ARG A 82 25.96 -32.26 7.59
C ARG A 82 27.05 -31.45 8.31
N LYS A 83 28.16 -31.11 7.62
CA LYS A 83 29.25 -30.29 8.15
C LYS A 83 29.72 -29.30 7.09
N ALA A 84 29.76 -28.02 7.43
CA ALA A 84 30.29 -26.95 6.59
C ALA A 84 31.02 -25.93 7.44
N LYS A 85 31.86 -25.10 6.80
CA LYS A 85 32.51 -23.94 7.44
C LYS A 85 31.48 -22.90 7.82
N GLN A 86 30.46 -22.73 6.98
CA GLN A 86 29.34 -21.81 7.22
C GLN A 86 28.16 -22.57 7.81
N ARG A 87 27.42 -21.93 8.71
CA ARG A 87 26.24 -22.51 9.33
C ARG A 87 25.09 -21.54 9.50
N ILE A 88 23.88 -22.06 9.47
CA ILE A 88 22.65 -21.34 9.82
C ILE A 88 22.04 -22.08 11.02
N VAL A 89 21.81 -21.35 12.10
CA VAL A 89 21.34 -21.91 13.37
C VAL A 89 20.09 -21.19 13.78
N VAL A 90 19.00 -21.93 13.96
CA VAL A 90 17.73 -21.45 14.50
C VAL A 90 17.58 -21.95 15.93
N CYS A 91 17.26 -21.05 16.86
CA CYS A 91 17.04 -21.36 18.25
C CYS A 91 15.69 -20.75 18.70
N LEU A 92 14.82 -21.55 19.28
CA LEU A 92 13.70 -21.04 20.05
C LEU A 92 14.19 -20.68 21.45
N VAL A 93 13.80 -19.50 21.94
CA VAL A 93 14.19 -18.96 23.25
C VAL A 93 12.96 -18.38 23.95
N ASP A 94 12.96 -18.35 25.28
CA ASP A 94 11.83 -17.81 26.05
C ASP A 94 11.68 -16.30 25.90
N SER A 95 12.77 -15.60 25.71
CA SER A 95 12.79 -14.15 25.55
C SER A 95 14.01 -13.67 24.77
N ILE A 96 13.92 -12.45 24.24
CA ILE A 96 15.05 -11.77 23.58
C ILE A 96 15.38 -10.53 24.40
N PRO A 97 16.58 -10.47 25.03
CA PRO A 97 16.95 -9.34 25.87
C PRO A 97 16.90 -8.00 25.13
N GLY A 98 16.31 -6.98 25.76
CA GLY A 98 16.16 -5.65 25.19
C GLY A 98 15.11 -5.53 24.08
N ALA A 99 14.36 -6.59 23.81
CA ALA A 99 13.16 -6.54 22.98
C ALA A 99 11.95 -6.32 23.89
N CYS A 100 11.17 -5.34 23.54
CA CYS A 100 9.85 -4.97 24.02
C CYS A 100 9.50 -5.31 25.49
N ASP A 101 9.42 -4.30 26.34
CA ASP A 101 8.89 -4.39 27.70
C ASP A 101 7.34 -4.49 27.74
N VAL A 102 6.69 -4.77 26.61
CA VAL A 102 5.22 -4.91 26.54
C VAL A 102 4.84 -6.35 26.75
N PRO A 103 4.29 -6.75 27.93
CA PRO A 103 3.87 -8.10 28.23
C PRO A 103 2.54 -8.43 27.58
N LEU A 104 2.35 -8.13 26.30
CA LEU A 104 1.10 -8.38 25.58
C LEU A 104 1.17 -9.70 24.83
N ALA A 105 0.32 -10.65 25.19
CA ALA A 105 0.12 -11.87 24.43
C ALA A 105 -0.13 -11.55 22.94
N GLY A 106 0.63 -12.19 22.05
CA GLY A 106 0.55 -11.98 20.61
C GLY A 106 1.64 -11.06 20.02
N TYR A 107 2.18 -10.10 20.77
CA TYR A 107 3.30 -9.27 20.31
C TYR A 107 4.64 -9.99 20.40
N GLN A 108 4.84 -10.75 21.46
CA GLN A 108 6.07 -11.50 21.71
C GLN A 108 6.27 -12.63 20.70
N SER A 109 5.19 -13.22 20.18
CA SER A 109 5.29 -14.36 19.27
C SER A 109 6.03 -14.04 17.95
N GLU A 110 6.08 -12.78 17.54
CA GLU A 110 6.77 -12.36 16.31
C GLU A 110 8.19 -11.80 16.59
N THR A 111 8.64 -11.80 17.86
CA THR A 111 9.93 -11.24 18.26
C THR A 111 11.08 -12.15 17.85
N TYR A 112 12.15 -11.56 17.32
CA TYR A 112 13.36 -12.28 16.94
C TYR A 112 14.63 -11.44 17.10
N ALA A 113 15.76 -12.14 17.17
CA ALA A 113 17.09 -11.59 16.96
C ALA A 113 17.80 -12.33 15.82
N LEU A 114 18.49 -11.59 14.98
CA LEU A 114 19.27 -12.08 13.87
C LEU A 114 20.71 -11.59 14.02
N SER A 115 21.66 -12.51 14.12
CA SER A 115 23.10 -12.22 14.15
C SER A 115 23.75 -12.83 12.92
N VAL A 116 24.50 -12.05 12.17
CA VAL A 116 25.21 -12.47 10.97
C VAL A 116 26.70 -12.21 11.13
N THR A 117 27.47 -13.26 10.99
CA THR A 117 28.95 -13.24 10.91
C THR A 117 29.41 -13.88 9.60
N PRO A 118 30.68 -13.80 9.19
CA PRO A 118 31.14 -14.46 7.95
C PRO A 118 30.92 -15.99 7.90
N ASN A 119 30.78 -16.62 9.07
CA ASN A 119 30.66 -18.07 9.17
C ASN A 119 29.33 -18.55 9.77
N GLU A 120 28.53 -17.66 10.33
CA GLU A 120 27.27 -18.05 10.97
C GLU A 120 26.17 -17.01 10.75
N ILE A 121 24.97 -17.49 10.38
CA ILE A 121 23.70 -16.80 10.55
C ILE A 121 22.99 -17.47 11.72
N ARG A 122 22.71 -16.71 12.78
CA ARG A 122 21.97 -17.17 13.95
C ARG A 122 20.65 -16.44 14.05
N ILE A 123 19.57 -17.21 14.09
CA ILE A 123 18.21 -16.74 14.32
C ILE A 123 17.81 -17.22 15.72
N GLN A 124 17.47 -16.28 16.59
CA GLN A 124 16.81 -16.55 17.87
C GLN A 124 15.39 -15.97 17.80
N ALA A 125 14.39 -16.75 18.16
CA ALA A 125 13.00 -16.30 18.10
C ALA A 125 12.21 -16.88 19.27
N VAL A 126 11.16 -16.15 19.69
CA VAL A 126 10.28 -16.58 20.80
C VAL A 126 9.30 -17.65 20.32
N SER A 127 9.03 -17.72 19.02
CA SER A 127 8.14 -18.73 18.44
C SER A 127 8.51 -19.05 16.99
N PRO A 128 7.92 -20.10 16.37
CA PRO A 128 8.07 -20.34 14.93
C PRO A 128 7.68 -19.15 14.06
N THR A 129 6.70 -18.33 14.46
CA THR A 129 6.32 -17.11 13.74
C THR A 129 7.45 -16.08 13.76
N GLY A 130 8.15 -15.93 14.88
CA GLY A 130 9.36 -15.07 14.95
C GLY A 130 10.46 -15.55 14.02
N VAL A 131 10.63 -16.86 13.84
CA VAL A 131 11.57 -17.43 12.83
C VAL A 131 11.16 -16.99 11.42
N ILE A 132 9.87 -17.07 11.06
CA ILE A 132 9.36 -16.59 9.77
C ILE A 132 9.72 -15.11 9.57
N ARG A 133 9.52 -14.24 10.60
CA ARG A 133 9.86 -12.81 10.51
C ARG A 133 11.36 -12.58 10.33
N ALA A 134 12.19 -13.34 11.01
CA ALA A 134 13.65 -13.28 10.84
C ALA A 134 14.07 -13.67 9.41
N VAL A 135 13.48 -14.74 8.86
CA VAL A 135 13.76 -15.19 7.49
C VAL A 135 13.27 -14.16 6.45
N GLN A 136 12.15 -13.50 6.68
CA GLN A 136 11.68 -12.40 5.82
C GLN A 136 12.70 -11.24 5.78
N THR A 137 13.27 -10.87 6.93
CA THR A 137 14.35 -9.88 7.01
C THR A 137 15.62 -10.37 6.32
N LEU A 138 16.01 -11.63 6.54
CA LEU A 138 17.16 -12.24 5.88
C LEU A 138 17.03 -12.25 4.36
N ARG A 139 15.83 -12.50 3.82
CA ARG A 139 15.55 -12.43 2.37
C ARG A 139 15.77 -11.02 1.81
N GLN A 140 15.32 -9.98 2.53
CA GLN A 140 15.56 -8.59 2.11
C GLN A 140 17.06 -8.23 2.18
N LEU A 141 17.79 -8.70 3.20
CA LEU A 141 19.23 -8.52 3.30
C LEU A 141 19.99 -9.14 2.12
N ALA A 142 19.54 -10.29 1.62
CA ALA A 142 20.14 -10.97 0.47
C ALA A 142 19.85 -10.26 -0.87
N GLU A 143 18.79 -9.46 -0.98
CA GLU A 143 18.41 -8.74 -2.21
C GLU A 143 19.31 -7.52 -2.52
N GLY A 144 20.01 -6.99 -1.54
CA GLY A 144 20.80 -5.75 -1.68
C GLY A 144 22.08 -5.87 -2.51
N TYR A 145 22.42 -7.07 -3.06
CA TYR A 145 23.67 -7.31 -3.75
C TYR A 145 23.51 -7.48 -5.26
N VAL A 146 24.24 -6.68 -6.03
CA VAL A 146 24.18 -6.67 -7.51
C VAL A 146 25.06 -7.77 -8.14
N THR A 147 26.15 -8.16 -7.49
CA THR A 147 27.16 -9.04 -8.11
C THR A 147 27.45 -10.34 -7.37
N THR A 148 27.20 -10.41 -6.07
CA THR A 148 27.38 -11.61 -5.25
C THR A 148 26.22 -11.75 -4.30
N THR A 149 25.62 -12.94 -4.23
CA THR A 149 24.59 -13.21 -3.22
C THR A 149 25.28 -13.32 -1.85
N ALA A 150 25.03 -12.37 -0.98
CA ALA A 150 25.64 -12.30 0.34
C ALA A 150 24.68 -11.64 1.35
N VAL A 151 24.95 -11.76 2.63
CA VAL A 151 24.23 -11.08 3.71
C VAL A 151 25.24 -10.30 4.53
N GLU A 152 25.00 -9.01 4.73
CA GLU A 152 25.86 -8.13 5.53
C GLU A 152 25.94 -8.60 6.98
N CYS A 153 27.13 -8.56 7.57
CA CYS A 153 27.33 -8.92 8.97
C CYS A 153 26.82 -7.85 9.91
N GLY A 154 26.16 -8.26 10.96
CA GLY A 154 25.56 -7.36 11.93
C GLY A 154 24.59 -8.06 12.86
N GLU A 155 23.93 -7.28 13.67
CA GLU A 155 22.92 -7.72 14.64
C GLU A 155 21.63 -6.93 14.45
N ILE A 156 20.51 -7.64 14.46
CA ILE A 156 19.16 -7.07 14.42
C ILE A 156 18.38 -7.67 15.58
N ARG A 157 17.63 -6.81 16.30
CA ARG A 157 16.58 -7.23 17.23
C ARG A 157 15.30 -6.53 16.81
N ASP A 158 14.22 -7.29 16.71
CA ASP A 158 13.05 -6.77 16.05
C ASP A 158 11.74 -7.38 16.56
N TRP A 159 10.71 -6.56 16.63
CA TRP A 159 9.37 -6.90 17.12
C TRP A 159 8.33 -5.91 16.59
N PRO A 160 7.05 -6.30 16.47
CA PRO A 160 6.00 -5.41 15.99
C PRO A 160 5.54 -4.43 17.06
N ALA A 161 5.24 -3.19 16.67
CA ALA A 161 4.56 -2.22 17.52
C ALA A 161 3.06 -2.50 17.64
N PHE A 162 2.44 -3.07 16.59
CA PHE A 162 1.05 -3.50 16.58
C PHE A 162 0.96 -4.98 16.19
N ARG A 163 0.11 -5.75 16.87
CA ARG A 163 -0.02 -7.19 16.67
C ARG A 163 -0.71 -7.58 15.36
N LEU A 164 -1.56 -6.69 14.78
CA LEU A 164 -2.28 -6.93 13.55
C LEU A 164 -1.86 -5.92 12.48
N ARG A 165 -1.51 -6.43 11.30
CA ARG A 165 -1.06 -5.66 10.14
C ARG A 165 -1.64 -6.35 8.92
N GLY A 166 -2.73 -5.80 8.40
CA GLY A 166 -3.53 -6.53 7.43
C GLY A 166 -3.79 -5.80 6.12
N PHE A 167 -4.24 -6.59 5.17
CA PHE A 167 -4.92 -6.12 3.97
C PHE A 167 -6.23 -6.86 3.79
N MET A 168 -7.15 -6.24 3.06
CA MET A 168 -8.45 -6.80 2.73
C MET A 168 -8.71 -6.72 1.23
N HIS A 169 -9.30 -7.76 0.68
CA HIS A 169 -9.87 -7.77 -0.67
C HIS A 169 -11.36 -8.08 -0.65
N ASP A 170 -12.10 -7.25 -1.38
CA ASP A 170 -13.50 -7.45 -1.69
C ASP A 170 -13.65 -8.41 -2.89
N ALA A 171 -13.60 -9.70 -2.58
CA ALA A 171 -13.83 -10.76 -3.57
C ALA A 171 -15.32 -10.94 -3.88
N GLY A 172 -16.20 -10.50 -3.02
CA GLY A 172 -17.65 -10.51 -3.22
C GLY A 172 -18.04 -9.71 -4.47
N ARG A 173 -17.57 -8.45 -4.58
CA ARG A 173 -17.83 -7.61 -5.75
C ARG A 173 -16.96 -7.97 -6.95
N SER A 174 -15.69 -8.30 -6.76
CA SER A 174 -14.79 -8.67 -7.87
C SER A 174 -13.99 -9.92 -7.54
N PHE A 175 -14.21 -11.00 -8.33
CA PHE A 175 -13.47 -12.26 -8.16
C PHE A 175 -11.97 -12.05 -8.39
N ILE A 176 -11.16 -12.52 -7.45
CA ILE A 176 -9.69 -12.49 -7.54
C ILE A 176 -9.21 -13.95 -7.62
N PRO A 177 -8.48 -14.35 -8.66
CA PRO A 177 -7.98 -15.72 -8.77
C PRO A 177 -7.10 -16.13 -7.59
N VAL A 178 -7.21 -17.39 -7.14
CA VAL A 178 -6.44 -17.92 -6.00
C VAL A 178 -4.93 -17.73 -6.20
N GLU A 179 -4.43 -17.86 -7.40
CA GLU A 179 -3.00 -17.66 -7.70
C GLU A 179 -2.55 -16.21 -7.54
N GLU A 180 -3.44 -15.22 -7.81
CA GLU A 180 -3.14 -13.82 -7.50
C GLU A 180 -3.14 -13.59 -5.98
N LEU A 181 -4.10 -14.14 -5.23
CA LEU A 181 -4.11 -14.09 -3.76
C LEU A 181 -2.85 -14.73 -3.15
N LYS A 182 -2.42 -15.88 -3.66
CA LYS A 182 -1.15 -16.50 -3.24
C LYS A 182 0.05 -15.62 -3.52
N ARG A 183 0.07 -14.96 -4.68
CA ARG A 183 1.11 -14.01 -5.07
C ARG A 183 1.20 -12.83 -4.10
N GLU A 184 0.07 -12.21 -3.79
CA GLU A 184 -0.04 -11.09 -2.84
C GLU A 184 0.40 -11.50 -1.44
N ILE A 185 -0.10 -12.63 -0.92
CA ILE A 185 0.30 -13.21 0.36
C ILE A 185 1.82 -13.38 0.44
N ARG A 186 2.42 -14.01 -0.58
CA ARG A 186 3.87 -14.24 -0.65
C ARG A 186 4.67 -12.94 -0.66
N LEU A 187 4.23 -11.94 -1.45
CA LEU A 187 4.94 -10.67 -1.59
C LEU A 187 4.77 -9.80 -0.34
N LEU A 188 3.54 -9.64 0.17
CA LEU A 188 3.26 -8.80 1.32
C LEU A 188 3.83 -9.36 2.62
N SER A 189 3.95 -10.67 2.74
CA SER A 189 4.61 -11.30 3.88
C SER A 189 6.05 -10.80 4.08
N ARG A 190 6.77 -10.45 2.99
CA ARG A 190 8.14 -9.89 3.04
C ARG A 190 8.19 -8.58 3.82
N PHE A 191 7.08 -7.83 3.85
CA PHE A 191 6.88 -6.58 4.59
C PHE A 191 6.20 -6.80 5.95
N LYS A 192 6.22 -8.06 6.44
CA LYS A 192 5.70 -8.45 7.76
C LYS A 192 4.20 -8.22 7.96
N VAL A 193 3.45 -8.18 6.87
CA VAL A 193 1.99 -8.33 6.92
C VAL A 193 1.67 -9.70 7.52
N ASN A 194 0.66 -9.76 8.39
CA ASN A 194 0.28 -10.99 9.09
C ASN A 194 -1.21 -11.34 9.03
N THR A 195 -2.01 -10.51 8.39
CA THR A 195 -3.46 -10.74 8.32
C THR A 195 -3.97 -10.48 6.91
N PHE A 196 -4.77 -11.39 6.38
CA PHE A 196 -5.56 -11.22 5.17
C PHE A 196 -7.05 -11.32 5.53
N HIS A 197 -7.77 -10.22 5.42
CA HIS A 197 -9.22 -10.17 5.57
C HIS A 197 -9.84 -10.45 4.20
N TRP A 198 -10.56 -11.56 4.09
CA TRP A 198 -11.13 -12.04 2.83
C TRP A 198 -12.63 -11.85 2.81
N HIS A 199 -13.10 -10.75 2.21
CA HIS A 199 -14.52 -10.43 2.05
C HIS A 199 -15.11 -11.25 0.91
N LEU A 200 -15.78 -12.35 1.27
CA LEU A 200 -16.19 -13.41 0.32
C LEU A 200 -17.60 -13.21 -0.26
N THR A 201 -18.41 -12.34 0.33
CA THR A 201 -19.83 -12.21 -0.05
C THR A 201 -20.25 -10.75 -0.09
N ASP A 202 -21.02 -10.37 -1.12
CA ASP A 202 -21.60 -9.04 -1.28
C ASP A 202 -22.83 -9.07 -2.22
N ASN A 203 -23.41 -7.92 -2.49
CA ASN A 203 -24.55 -7.76 -3.40
C ASN A 203 -24.33 -8.39 -4.79
N GLN A 204 -23.10 -8.38 -5.31
CA GLN A 204 -22.76 -8.88 -6.62
C GLN A 204 -22.63 -10.40 -6.66
N ALA A 205 -22.05 -11.00 -5.63
CA ALA A 205 -21.88 -12.44 -5.58
C ALA A 205 -21.61 -12.98 -4.18
N TRP A 206 -21.94 -14.25 -4.02
CA TRP A 206 -21.50 -15.12 -2.93
C TRP A 206 -20.37 -16.02 -3.48
N ARG A 207 -19.15 -15.87 -2.97
CA ARG A 207 -17.96 -16.53 -3.53
C ARG A 207 -17.47 -17.76 -2.78
N PHE A 208 -17.99 -18.06 -1.59
CA PHE A 208 -17.62 -19.26 -0.82
C PHE A 208 -18.55 -20.43 -1.14
N GLU A 209 -18.01 -21.59 -1.49
CA GLU A 209 -18.80 -22.82 -1.73
C GLU A 209 -19.46 -23.30 -0.43
N VAL A 210 -20.78 -23.35 -0.43
CA VAL A 210 -21.60 -24.00 0.62
C VAL A 210 -22.26 -25.22 0.00
N LYS A 211 -21.79 -26.41 0.34
CA LYS A 211 -22.27 -27.67 -0.27
C LYS A 211 -23.74 -27.95 0.02
N ALA A 212 -24.22 -27.53 1.20
CA ALA A 212 -25.64 -27.60 1.54
C ALA A 212 -26.51 -26.70 0.64
N PHE A 213 -25.97 -25.62 0.11
CA PHE A 213 -26.72 -24.63 -0.70
C PHE A 213 -26.00 -24.27 -2.02
N PRO A 214 -25.90 -25.17 -3.00
CA PRO A 214 -25.15 -24.91 -4.25
C PRO A 214 -25.69 -23.71 -5.06
N ARG A 215 -26.93 -23.30 -4.79
CA ARG A 215 -27.53 -22.10 -5.43
C ARG A 215 -26.78 -20.82 -5.11
N LEU A 216 -26.13 -20.72 -3.94
CA LEU A 216 -25.37 -19.52 -3.53
C LEU A 216 -24.27 -19.18 -4.52
N THR A 217 -23.57 -20.18 -5.05
CA THR A 217 -22.47 -20.02 -6.02
C THR A 217 -22.88 -20.19 -7.47
N SER A 218 -24.21 -20.28 -7.76
CA SER A 218 -24.68 -20.43 -9.14
C SER A 218 -24.48 -19.12 -9.95
N ALA A 219 -24.21 -19.25 -11.24
CA ALA A 219 -24.08 -18.09 -12.11
C ALA A 219 -25.31 -17.17 -12.11
N ARG A 220 -26.51 -17.71 -11.87
CA ARG A 220 -27.76 -16.95 -11.82
C ARG A 220 -27.90 -16.06 -10.58
N SER A 221 -27.21 -16.38 -9.48
CA SER A 221 -27.21 -15.56 -8.27
C SER A 221 -26.23 -14.40 -8.34
N MET A 222 -25.32 -14.39 -9.31
CA MET A 222 -24.24 -13.42 -9.46
C MET A 222 -24.52 -12.38 -10.54
N THR A 223 -24.20 -11.12 -10.28
CA THR A 223 -24.26 -10.03 -11.27
C THR A 223 -22.90 -9.72 -11.86
N ARG A 224 -21.80 -10.00 -11.15
CA ARG A 224 -20.42 -9.85 -11.64
C ARG A 224 -19.67 -11.17 -11.60
N HIS A 225 -18.81 -11.42 -12.58
CA HIS A 225 -17.97 -12.62 -12.66
C HIS A 225 -18.78 -13.90 -12.41
N GLN A 226 -19.87 -14.07 -13.16
CA GLN A 226 -20.85 -15.14 -13.01
C GLN A 226 -20.22 -16.52 -13.03
N GLY A 227 -20.54 -17.35 -12.03
CA GLY A 227 -20.03 -18.71 -11.88
C GLY A 227 -18.58 -18.81 -11.39
N LEU A 228 -17.90 -17.68 -11.10
CA LEU A 228 -16.60 -17.72 -10.45
C LEU A 228 -16.77 -17.64 -8.93
N PHE A 229 -16.24 -18.63 -8.22
CA PHE A 229 -16.28 -18.75 -6.76
C PHE A 229 -15.08 -19.57 -6.29
N TYR A 230 -14.85 -19.62 -5.01
CA TYR A 230 -13.82 -20.44 -4.37
C TYR A 230 -14.46 -21.71 -3.83
N ASN A 231 -14.01 -22.86 -4.32
CA ASN A 231 -14.43 -24.13 -3.74
C ASN A 231 -13.72 -24.35 -2.39
N GLN A 232 -14.24 -25.28 -1.58
CA GLN A 232 -13.73 -25.52 -0.24
C GLN A 232 -12.27 -25.99 -0.21
N GLU A 233 -11.81 -26.70 -1.27
CA GLU A 233 -10.42 -27.14 -1.37
C GLU A 233 -9.47 -25.98 -1.65
N GLU A 234 -9.83 -25.09 -2.56
CA GLU A 234 -9.09 -23.84 -2.82
C GLU A 234 -8.97 -22.98 -1.57
N CYS A 235 -10.05 -22.90 -0.77
CA CYS A 235 -10.02 -22.17 0.50
C CYS A 235 -9.04 -22.80 1.51
N ARG A 236 -9.04 -24.13 1.65
CA ARG A 236 -8.09 -24.86 2.52
C ARG A 236 -6.66 -24.66 2.06
N GLU A 237 -6.42 -24.79 0.76
CA GLU A 237 -5.11 -24.61 0.15
C GLU A 237 -4.57 -23.20 0.39
N LEU A 238 -5.40 -22.17 0.15
CA LEU A 238 -5.00 -20.77 0.38
C LEU A 238 -4.70 -20.50 1.85
N SER A 239 -5.49 -21.08 2.78
CA SER A 239 -5.26 -20.95 4.22
C SER A 239 -3.93 -21.59 4.66
N ALA A 240 -3.65 -22.79 4.18
CA ALA A 240 -2.39 -23.48 4.44
C ALA A 240 -1.19 -22.71 3.83
N TYR A 241 -1.36 -22.17 2.62
CA TYR A 241 -0.36 -21.35 1.95
C TYR A 241 -0.08 -20.06 2.74
N ALA A 242 -1.10 -19.33 3.16
CA ALA A 242 -0.95 -18.09 3.94
C ALA A 242 -0.19 -18.33 5.24
N ARG A 243 -0.50 -19.40 5.94
CA ARG A 243 0.16 -19.82 7.19
C ARG A 243 1.64 -20.07 7.02
N ARG A 244 2.06 -20.69 5.90
CA ARG A 244 3.49 -20.89 5.55
C ARG A 244 4.26 -19.58 5.53
N TYR A 245 3.60 -18.48 5.15
CA TYR A 245 4.17 -17.14 5.10
C TYR A 245 3.91 -16.29 6.36
N GLY A 246 3.32 -16.89 7.41
CA GLY A 246 2.98 -16.20 8.65
C GLY A 246 1.85 -15.20 8.51
N ILE A 247 0.91 -15.47 7.60
CA ILE A 247 -0.32 -14.69 7.40
C ILE A 247 -1.51 -15.54 7.85
N SER A 248 -2.35 -14.99 8.71
CA SER A 248 -3.63 -15.56 9.11
C SER A 248 -4.75 -14.99 8.23
N ILE A 249 -5.66 -15.83 7.77
CA ILE A 249 -6.86 -15.38 7.07
C ILE A 249 -7.96 -15.06 8.09
N ILE A 250 -8.71 -13.99 7.86
CA ILE A 250 -9.99 -13.71 8.49
C ILE A 250 -11.05 -13.80 7.38
N PRO A 251 -11.72 -14.94 7.19
CA PRO A 251 -12.76 -15.06 6.18
C PRO A 251 -14.04 -14.37 6.65
N GLU A 252 -14.69 -13.65 5.74
CA GLU A 252 -15.92 -12.93 5.99
C GLU A 252 -17.08 -13.46 5.15
N LEU A 253 -18.19 -13.74 5.83
CA LEU A 253 -19.51 -13.83 5.23
C LEU A 253 -20.32 -12.64 5.75
N ASP A 254 -20.44 -11.61 4.95
CA ASP A 254 -21.14 -10.38 5.35
C ASP A 254 -22.64 -10.61 5.48
N MET A 255 -23.20 -10.19 6.62
CA MET A 255 -24.60 -10.42 7.00
C MET A 255 -25.11 -9.40 8.02
N PRO A 256 -26.36 -8.97 7.98
CA PRO A 256 -27.35 -9.25 6.92
C PRO A 256 -27.35 -8.16 5.83
N GLY A 257 -26.43 -7.19 5.91
CA GLY A 257 -26.15 -6.21 4.88
C GLY A 257 -25.57 -6.87 3.62
N HIS A 258 -25.41 -6.11 2.55
CA HIS A 258 -24.74 -6.57 1.31
C HIS A 258 -25.18 -7.94 0.79
N SER A 259 -26.49 -8.29 0.94
CA SER A 259 -27.00 -9.64 0.84
C SER A 259 -27.84 -9.93 -0.42
N ALA A 260 -27.79 -9.05 -1.44
CA ALA A 260 -28.62 -9.24 -2.61
C ALA A 260 -28.32 -10.55 -3.40
N ALA A 261 -27.07 -11.01 -3.43
CA ALA A 261 -26.71 -12.29 -4.03
C ALA A 261 -27.34 -13.48 -3.28
N PHE A 262 -27.33 -13.42 -1.95
CA PHE A 262 -28.00 -14.44 -1.12
C PHE A 262 -29.49 -14.48 -1.43
N THR A 263 -30.16 -13.31 -1.43
CA THR A 263 -31.60 -13.22 -1.69
C THR A 263 -31.96 -13.74 -3.09
N ARG A 264 -31.15 -13.43 -4.13
CA ARG A 264 -31.34 -13.99 -5.48
C ARG A 264 -31.20 -15.51 -5.52
N ALA A 265 -30.25 -16.05 -4.74
CA ALA A 265 -30.01 -17.48 -4.70
C ALA A 265 -31.10 -18.26 -3.96
N MET A 266 -31.52 -17.75 -2.79
CA MET A 266 -32.36 -18.47 -1.86
C MET A 266 -33.84 -18.13 -1.96
N GLY A 267 -34.18 -16.92 -2.46
CA GLY A 267 -35.57 -16.47 -2.59
C GLY A 267 -36.14 -15.79 -1.33
N PHE A 268 -35.34 -15.63 -0.28
CA PHE A 268 -35.70 -14.97 0.96
C PHE A 268 -34.49 -14.21 1.54
N PRO A 269 -34.73 -13.21 2.41
CA PRO A 269 -33.63 -12.40 2.98
C PRO A 269 -32.89 -13.16 4.10
N MET A 270 -31.63 -12.76 4.36
CA MET A 270 -30.76 -13.35 5.39
C MET A 270 -31.37 -13.27 6.81
N GLN A 271 -32.07 -12.19 7.12
CA GLN A 271 -32.65 -11.95 8.44
C GLN A 271 -33.98 -12.70 8.71
N SER A 272 -34.51 -13.45 7.74
CA SER A 272 -35.63 -14.35 7.99
C SER A 272 -35.23 -15.57 8.80
N GLU A 273 -36.15 -16.26 9.45
CA GLU A 273 -35.89 -17.48 10.18
C GLU A 273 -35.15 -18.52 9.30
N GLN A 274 -35.63 -18.73 8.08
CA GLN A 274 -34.98 -19.62 7.09
C GLN A 274 -33.60 -19.11 6.72
N GLY A 275 -33.40 -17.79 6.59
CA GLY A 275 -32.10 -17.17 6.30
C GLY A 275 -31.09 -17.40 7.40
N ILE A 276 -31.50 -17.22 8.65
CA ILE A 276 -30.70 -17.48 9.85
C ILE A 276 -30.21 -18.93 9.88
N ASP A 277 -31.10 -19.90 9.60
CA ASP A 277 -30.72 -21.32 9.56
C ASP A 277 -29.75 -21.62 8.42
N CYS A 278 -29.96 -21.02 7.24
CA CYS A 278 -29.01 -21.15 6.13
C CYS A 278 -27.64 -20.55 6.46
N LEU A 279 -27.58 -19.39 7.11
CA LEU A 279 -26.33 -18.75 7.51
C LEU A 279 -25.59 -19.58 8.57
N LYS A 280 -26.28 -20.14 9.55
CA LYS A 280 -25.68 -21.06 10.52
C LYS A 280 -25.06 -22.27 9.85
N GLN A 281 -25.74 -22.87 8.87
CA GLN A 281 -25.18 -23.97 8.09
C GLN A 281 -23.97 -23.54 7.23
N ALA A 282 -24.01 -22.36 6.63
CA ALA A 282 -22.87 -21.81 5.89
C ALA A 282 -21.66 -21.56 6.81
N LEU A 283 -21.88 -21.04 8.02
CA LEU A 283 -20.85 -20.86 9.04
C LEU A 283 -20.28 -22.20 9.54
N ASN A 284 -21.10 -23.26 9.68
CA ASN A 284 -20.62 -24.60 9.99
C ASN A 284 -19.61 -25.08 8.94
N GLU A 285 -19.95 -24.94 7.66
CA GLU A 285 -19.05 -25.34 6.56
C GLU A 285 -17.81 -24.45 6.50
N LEU A 286 -17.95 -23.13 6.66
CA LEU A 286 -16.82 -22.19 6.70
C LEU A 286 -15.83 -22.56 7.81
N CYS A 287 -16.30 -22.78 9.03
CA CYS A 287 -15.45 -23.15 10.16
C CYS A 287 -14.76 -24.51 9.96
N ALA A 288 -15.42 -25.48 9.30
CA ALA A 288 -14.83 -26.76 8.94
C ALA A 288 -13.74 -26.64 7.85
N VAL A 289 -13.89 -25.67 6.93
CA VAL A 289 -12.90 -25.39 5.87
C VAL A 289 -11.67 -24.68 6.44
N PHE A 290 -11.83 -23.85 7.46
CA PHE A 290 -10.78 -23.09 8.09
C PHE A 290 -10.51 -23.56 9.55
N PRO A 291 -10.03 -24.80 9.77
CA PRO A 291 -9.93 -25.37 11.12
C PRO A 291 -8.94 -24.62 12.02
N ASP A 292 -7.93 -24.00 11.46
CA ASP A 292 -6.85 -23.31 12.19
C ASP A 292 -7.03 -21.79 12.26
N VAL A 293 -8.15 -21.26 11.73
CA VAL A 293 -8.44 -19.81 11.73
C VAL A 293 -9.24 -19.48 13.01
N PRO A 294 -8.72 -18.61 13.88
CA PRO A 294 -9.39 -18.31 15.15
C PRO A 294 -10.58 -17.35 15.00
N TYR A 295 -10.59 -16.49 13.98
CA TYR A 295 -11.55 -15.41 13.82
C TYR A 295 -12.38 -15.59 12.54
N ILE A 296 -13.69 -15.41 12.66
CA ILE A 296 -14.67 -15.37 11.57
C ILE A 296 -15.32 -13.99 11.57
N HIS A 297 -15.27 -13.29 10.44
CA HIS A 297 -15.93 -12.00 10.29
C HIS A 297 -17.34 -12.19 9.72
N ILE A 298 -18.34 -11.51 10.31
CA ILE A 298 -19.75 -11.65 9.93
C ILE A 298 -20.38 -10.33 9.45
N GLY A 299 -19.55 -9.36 9.09
CA GLY A 299 -20.05 -8.08 8.62
C GLY A 299 -20.79 -7.29 9.70
N GLY A 300 -22.02 -6.92 9.45
CA GLY A 300 -22.91 -6.32 10.43
C GLY A 300 -23.15 -4.83 10.28
N ASP A 301 -22.55 -4.19 9.27
CA ASP A 301 -22.76 -2.80 8.94
C ASP A 301 -23.85 -2.62 7.87
N GLU A 302 -24.20 -1.37 7.56
CA GLU A 302 -25.08 -0.90 6.48
C GLU A 302 -26.40 -1.67 6.29
N ALA A 303 -26.95 -2.30 7.36
CA ALA A 303 -28.20 -3.04 7.34
C ALA A 303 -29.34 -2.22 7.98
N ASP A 304 -30.28 -1.74 7.16
CA ASP A 304 -31.38 -0.91 7.66
C ASP A 304 -32.44 -1.68 8.44
N ASN A 305 -32.69 -2.94 8.08
CA ASN A 305 -33.76 -3.78 8.65
C ASN A 305 -33.19 -5.00 9.42
N MET A 306 -32.06 -4.82 10.12
CA MET A 306 -31.48 -5.88 10.93
C MET A 306 -32.28 -6.08 12.22
N PRO A 307 -32.76 -7.31 12.52
CA PRO A 307 -33.31 -7.60 13.83
C PRO A 307 -32.30 -7.28 14.93
N PRO A 308 -32.73 -6.70 16.06
CA PRO A 308 -31.80 -6.25 17.09
C PRO A 308 -30.83 -7.32 17.60
N ASP A 309 -31.26 -8.55 17.68
CA ASP A 309 -30.51 -9.70 18.21
C ASP A 309 -29.78 -10.54 17.12
N PHE A 310 -29.89 -10.16 15.85
CA PHE A 310 -29.34 -10.91 14.73
C PHE A 310 -27.86 -11.21 14.90
N LEU A 311 -27.03 -10.19 15.14
CA LEU A 311 -25.58 -10.37 15.29
C LEU A 311 -25.26 -11.21 16.52
N ARG A 312 -25.92 -10.99 17.65
CA ARG A 312 -25.73 -11.79 18.86
C ARG A 312 -26.00 -13.28 18.61
N VAL A 313 -27.08 -13.63 17.91
CA VAL A 313 -27.41 -15.01 17.53
C VAL A 313 -26.30 -15.64 16.68
N MET A 314 -25.70 -14.87 15.73
CA MET A 314 -24.61 -15.38 14.90
C MET A 314 -23.29 -15.50 15.68
N ILE A 315 -23.00 -14.55 16.58
CA ILE A 315 -21.83 -14.60 17.48
C ILE A 315 -21.90 -15.83 18.38
N GLU A 316 -23.05 -16.08 19.03
CA GLU A 316 -23.27 -17.26 19.87
C GLU A 316 -23.09 -18.58 19.09
N HIS A 317 -23.54 -18.61 17.82
CA HIS A 317 -23.34 -19.76 16.95
C HIS A 317 -21.85 -20.00 16.64
N ILE A 318 -21.10 -18.95 16.30
CA ILE A 318 -19.65 -19.01 16.06
C ILE A 318 -18.90 -19.51 17.31
N HIS A 319 -19.28 -19.04 18.48
CA HIS A 319 -18.72 -19.52 19.75
C HIS A 319 -19.02 -21.02 19.97
N GLY A 320 -20.23 -21.47 19.64
CA GLY A 320 -20.60 -22.90 19.67
C GLY A 320 -19.75 -23.77 18.75
N LEU A 321 -19.14 -23.17 17.68
CA LEU A 321 -18.18 -23.82 16.77
C LEU A 321 -16.71 -23.69 17.23
N GLY A 322 -16.47 -23.13 18.44
CA GLY A 322 -15.13 -22.93 18.98
C GLY A 322 -14.31 -21.87 18.27
N ARG A 323 -14.97 -20.91 17.64
CA ARG A 323 -14.34 -19.76 16.93
C ARG A 323 -14.69 -18.45 17.62
N ARG A 324 -14.03 -17.37 17.20
CA ARG A 324 -14.22 -16.00 17.67
C ARG A 324 -14.84 -15.15 16.56
N ALA A 325 -15.77 -14.29 16.94
CA ALA A 325 -16.48 -13.44 16.00
C ALA A 325 -15.82 -12.06 15.86
N VAL A 326 -15.85 -11.53 14.62
CA VAL A 326 -15.48 -10.15 14.30
C VAL A 326 -16.65 -9.49 13.60
N VAL A 327 -16.93 -8.21 13.92
CA VAL A 327 -17.96 -7.41 13.26
C VAL A 327 -17.44 -6.03 12.87
N TRP A 328 -18.05 -5.43 11.85
CA TRP A 328 -17.86 -4.02 11.53
C TRP A 328 -18.51 -3.11 12.57
N VAL A 329 -17.85 -1.99 12.90
CA VAL A 329 -18.37 -0.94 13.78
C VAL A 329 -18.11 0.43 13.14
N PRO A 330 -19.12 1.34 13.08
CA PRO A 330 -20.43 1.31 13.73
C PRO A 330 -21.40 0.29 13.10
N THR A 331 -22.28 -0.29 13.92
CA THR A 331 -23.40 -1.15 13.52
C THR A 331 -24.65 -0.79 14.30
N LYS A 332 -25.82 -1.17 13.78
CA LYS A 332 -27.12 -1.00 14.46
C LYS A 332 -27.52 -2.24 15.28
N GLY A 333 -26.87 -3.38 15.07
CA GLY A 333 -27.18 -4.64 15.74
C GLY A 333 -26.56 -4.77 17.13
N ASP A 334 -27.15 -5.64 17.95
CA ASP A 334 -26.55 -6.08 19.23
C ASP A 334 -25.38 -7.03 18.95
N PHE A 335 -24.16 -6.57 19.20
CA PHE A 335 -22.94 -7.35 19.05
C PHE A 335 -22.34 -7.79 20.41
N THR A 336 -23.17 -7.88 21.44
CA THR A 336 -22.75 -8.41 22.76
C THR A 336 -22.08 -9.76 22.59
N GLY A 337 -20.91 -9.92 23.21
CA GLY A 337 -20.11 -11.14 23.16
C GLY A 337 -19.10 -11.18 22.00
N VAL A 338 -19.04 -10.19 21.11
CA VAL A 338 -18.04 -10.14 20.04
C VAL A 338 -16.62 -10.16 20.60
N ASP A 339 -15.70 -10.81 19.91
CA ASP A 339 -14.31 -10.98 20.36
C ASP A 339 -13.36 -9.89 19.80
N MET A 340 -13.75 -9.25 18.70
CA MET A 340 -12.96 -8.20 18.03
C MET A 340 -13.89 -7.37 17.15
N VAL A 341 -13.59 -6.08 17.00
CA VAL A 341 -14.33 -5.21 16.07
C VAL A 341 -13.37 -4.59 15.05
N GLN A 342 -13.90 -4.32 13.85
CA GLN A 342 -13.21 -3.59 12.80
C GLN A 342 -13.93 -2.27 12.57
N LEU A 343 -13.19 -1.17 12.75
CA LEU A 343 -13.73 0.18 12.61
C LEU A 343 -13.67 0.60 11.14
N TRP A 344 -14.84 0.92 10.53
CA TRP A 344 -14.90 1.14 9.09
C TRP A 344 -15.18 2.59 8.66
N SER A 345 -15.72 3.42 9.53
CA SER A 345 -16.04 4.81 9.20
C SER A 345 -15.51 5.80 10.23
N SER A 346 -15.50 7.09 9.89
CA SER A 346 -15.12 8.16 10.80
C SER A 346 -15.95 8.21 12.09
N ALA A 347 -17.18 7.66 12.06
CA ALA A 347 -18.03 7.51 13.22
C ALA A 347 -17.68 6.31 14.12
N GLY A 348 -16.72 5.45 13.70
CA GLY A 348 -16.26 4.31 14.47
C GLY A 348 -15.37 4.74 15.65
N HIS A 349 -15.69 4.26 16.83
CA HIS A 349 -14.90 4.49 18.05
C HIS A 349 -14.44 3.17 18.64
N LEU A 350 -13.30 3.21 19.38
CA LEU A 350 -12.81 2.03 20.08
C LEU A 350 -13.89 1.50 21.01
N VAL A 351 -14.16 0.21 20.91
CA VAL A 351 -15.04 -0.51 21.84
C VAL A 351 -14.19 -0.97 23.01
N PRO A 352 -14.44 -0.50 24.24
CA PRO A 352 -13.64 -0.86 25.41
C PRO A 352 -13.67 -2.35 25.71
N GLY A 353 -12.54 -2.87 26.23
CA GLY A 353 -12.44 -4.24 26.74
C GLY A 353 -12.25 -5.32 25.69
N ILE A 354 -12.33 -4.99 24.40
CA ILE A 354 -12.06 -5.92 23.29
C ILE A 354 -11.06 -5.34 22.29
N PRO A 355 -10.37 -6.18 21.51
CA PRO A 355 -9.49 -5.72 20.46
C PRO A 355 -10.25 -5.01 19.33
N ASN A 356 -9.71 -3.86 18.88
CA ASN A 356 -10.21 -3.10 17.76
C ASN A 356 -9.17 -3.11 16.63
N ILE A 357 -9.63 -3.18 15.39
CA ILE A 357 -8.85 -3.00 14.17
C ILE A 357 -9.23 -1.65 13.57
N ASP A 358 -8.24 -0.77 13.32
CA ASP A 358 -8.50 0.49 12.63
C ASP A 358 -8.51 0.26 11.11
N CYS A 359 -9.62 0.61 10.46
CA CYS A 359 -9.76 0.58 9.01
C CYS A 359 -10.38 1.89 8.47
N ARG A 360 -10.69 2.85 9.36
CA ARG A 360 -11.53 4.03 9.11
C ARG A 360 -11.05 4.91 7.95
N TYR A 361 -9.73 5.09 7.83
CA TYR A 361 -9.12 5.93 6.79
C TYR A 361 -8.13 5.13 5.91
N ASN A 362 -8.27 3.82 5.90
CA ASN A 362 -7.41 2.90 5.14
C ASN A 362 -8.18 2.23 3.97
N TYR A 363 -9.22 2.89 3.44
CA TYR A 363 -9.93 2.47 2.24
C TYR A 363 -9.19 2.98 1.01
N VAL A 364 -8.25 2.18 0.52
CA VAL A 364 -7.31 2.58 -0.54
C VAL A 364 -7.97 2.81 -1.91
N ASN A 365 -9.20 2.34 -2.11
CA ASN A 365 -9.99 2.59 -3.31
C ASN A 365 -10.46 4.05 -3.45
N HIS A 366 -10.37 4.86 -2.41
CA HIS A 366 -10.68 6.29 -2.44
C HIS A 366 -9.46 7.18 -2.66
N PHE A 367 -8.27 6.62 -2.63
CA PHE A 367 -7.04 7.35 -2.43
C PHE A 367 -6.41 7.88 -3.72
N ASP A 368 -5.76 9.04 -3.59
CA ASP A 368 -4.74 9.48 -4.53
C ASP A 368 -3.47 8.63 -4.36
N THR A 369 -2.78 8.40 -5.44
CA THR A 369 -1.58 7.56 -5.47
C THR A 369 -0.43 8.14 -4.63
N PHE A 370 -0.37 9.44 -4.39
CA PHE A 370 0.76 10.11 -3.76
C PHE A 370 0.43 10.69 -2.39
N ALA A 371 -0.56 11.59 -2.32
CA ALA A 371 -0.88 12.30 -1.08
C ALA A 371 -1.39 11.35 0.02
N ASP A 372 -2.26 10.40 -0.32
CA ASP A 372 -2.80 9.48 0.67
C ASP A 372 -1.76 8.48 1.20
N ILE A 373 -0.73 8.12 0.40
CA ILE A 373 0.41 7.33 0.89
C ILE A 373 1.20 8.10 1.93
N VAL A 374 1.35 9.42 1.77
CA VAL A 374 1.94 10.30 2.79
C VAL A 374 1.11 10.23 4.08
N GLY A 375 -0.22 10.36 3.97
CA GLY A 375 -1.13 10.25 5.10
C GLY A 375 -1.01 8.93 5.82
N ILE A 376 -1.09 7.81 5.12
CA ILE A 376 -0.96 6.45 5.70
C ILE A 376 0.37 6.29 6.45
N TYR A 377 1.49 6.61 5.82
CA TYR A 377 2.80 6.38 6.44
C TYR A 377 3.08 7.31 7.63
N ARG A 378 2.71 8.60 7.55
CA ARG A 378 2.98 9.58 8.60
C ARG A 378 2.06 9.47 9.80
N SER A 379 0.85 8.96 9.61
CA SER A 379 -0.13 8.80 10.69
C SER A 379 0.32 7.76 11.71
N ASN A 380 0.02 8.03 12.99
CA ASN A 380 -0.10 6.96 13.96
C ASN A 380 -1.43 6.22 13.77
N ILE A 381 -1.57 5.03 14.34
CA ILE A 381 -2.79 4.23 14.20
C ILE A 381 -3.77 4.63 15.30
N TYR A 382 -4.95 5.09 14.91
CA TYR A 382 -6.00 5.53 15.84
C TYR A 382 -5.50 6.50 16.94
N GLY A 383 -4.60 7.41 16.64
CA GLY A 383 -4.03 8.34 17.63
C GLY A 383 -3.04 7.69 18.61
N ARG A 384 -2.55 6.47 18.35
CA ARG A 384 -1.62 5.74 19.23
C ARG A 384 -0.31 5.40 18.51
N PRO A 385 0.85 5.59 19.15
CA PRO A 385 2.15 5.26 18.56
C PRO A 385 2.46 3.75 18.61
N LYS A 386 1.74 2.97 19.42
CA LYS A 386 1.85 1.52 19.55
C LYS A 386 0.52 0.91 19.96
N GLY A 387 0.36 -0.37 19.66
CA GLY A 387 -0.83 -1.14 20.01
C GLY A 387 -1.02 -1.36 21.51
N SER A 388 -2.19 -1.84 21.85
CA SER A 388 -2.60 -2.18 23.23
C SER A 388 -3.49 -3.44 23.21
N GLN A 389 -4.08 -3.80 24.34
CA GLN A 389 -5.11 -4.84 24.40
C GLN A 389 -6.33 -4.44 23.58
N GLU A 390 -6.69 -3.15 23.59
CA GLU A 390 -7.86 -2.61 22.89
C GLU A 390 -7.58 -2.23 21.45
N LEU A 391 -6.37 -1.89 21.06
CA LEU A 391 -6.01 -1.52 19.69
C LEU A 391 -5.04 -2.54 19.11
N ALA A 392 -5.56 -3.47 18.31
CA ALA A 392 -4.79 -4.56 17.73
C ALA A 392 -3.86 -4.10 16.60
N GLY A 393 -4.30 -3.14 15.78
CA GLY A 393 -3.59 -2.66 14.62
C GLY A 393 -4.54 -2.14 13.55
N GLU A 394 -4.15 -2.28 12.28
CA GLU A 394 -4.92 -1.76 11.15
C GLU A 394 -4.98 -2.72 9.96
N ILE A 395 -5.97 -2.51 9.11
CA ILE A 395 -6.15 -3.17 7.81
C ILE A 395 -6.32 -2.11 6.72
N SER A 396 -5.55 -2.24 5.63
CA SER A 396 -5.80 -1.50 4.39
C SER A 396 -6.79 -2.27 3.53
N ALA A 397 -7.93 -1.67 3.21
CA ALA A 397 -9.03 -2.32 2.51
C ALA A 397 -9.15 -1.84 1.07
N VAL A 398 -9.37 -2.78 0.15
CA VAL A 398 -9.74 -2.51 -1.24
C VAL A 398 -11.18 -2.93 -1.45
N TRP A 399 -12.07 -1.95 -1.61
CA TRP A 399 -13.46 -2.17 -2.02
C TRP A 399 -13.60 -2.03 -3.53
N ASN A 400 -14.28 -3.00 -4.13
CA ASN A 400 -14.46 -3.08 -5.58
C ASN A 400 -15.83 -2.54 -6.00
N ASP A 401 -16.22 -1.35 -5.49
CA ASP A 401 -17.50 -0.69 -5.84
C ASP A 401 -17.64 -0.53 -7.35
N HIS A 402 -16.64 0.08 -7.99
CA HIS A 402 -16.53 0.07 -9.43
C HIS A 402 -15.84 -1.19 -9.96
N ARG A 403 -16.41 -1.74 -11.03
CA ARG A 403 -15.81 -2.83 -11.77
C ARG A 403 -14.49 -2.37 -12.42
N LEU A 404 -13.50 -3.24 -12.40
CA LEU A 404 -12.26 -3.14 -13.17
C LEU A 404 -12.11 -4.38 -14.04
N HIS A 405 -11.28 -4.34 -15.08
CA HIS A 405 -11.16 -5.43 -16.04
C HIS A 405 -10.50 -6.69 -15.46
N SER A 406 -9.54 -6.51 -14.56
CA SER A 406 -8.77 -7.63 -13.99
C SER A 406 -8.37 -7.38 -12.55
N ALA A 407 -7.96 -8.44 -11.85
CA ALA A 407 -7.36 -8.35 -10.52
C ALA A 407 -6.11 -7.44 -10.52
N ARG A 408 -5.31 -7.46 -11.58
CA ARG A 408 -4.12 -6.61 -11.69
C ARG A 408 -4.45 -5.12 -11.88
N ASP A 409 -5.56 -4.80 -12.54
CA ASP A 409 -6.06 -3.42 -12.61
C ASP A 409 -6.55 -2.94 -11.24
N ILE A 410 -7.15 -3.82 -10.44
CA ILE A 410 -7.50 -3.52 -9.04
C ILE A 410 -6.25 -3.10 -8.26
N LEU A 411 -5.17 -3.88 -8.35
CA LEU A 411 -3.92 -3.58 -7.65
C LEU A 411 -3.28 -2.27 -8.12
N LEU A 412 -3.28 -2.03 -9.44
CA LEU A 412 -2.68 -0.85 -10.05
C LEU A 412 -3.45 0.43 -9.68
N GLN A 413 -4.75 0.45 -9.97
CA GLN A 413 -5.56 1.65 -9.85
C GLN A 413 -5.86 2.04 -8.39
N ASN A 414 -5.77 1.09 -7.45
CA ASN A 414 -5.88 1.34 -6.02
C ASN A 414 -4.52 1.57 -5.35
N ASN A 415 -3.41 1.59 -6.10
CA ASN A 415 -2.05 1.74 -5.57
C ASN A 415 -1.76 0.78 -4.40
N PHE A 416 -2.28 -0.43 -4.51
CA PHE A 416 -2.40 -1.43 -3.45
C PHE A 416 -1.09 -1.70 -2.70
N TYR A 417 -0.02 -2.04 -3.44
CA TYR A 417 1.25 -2.37 -2.79
C TYR A 417 1.86 -1.21 -2.01
N ALA A 418 1.80 0.01 -2.54
CA ALA A 418 2.34 1.18 -1.84
C ALA A 418 1.55 1.46 -0.55
N ALA A 419 0.21 1.38 -0.61
CA ALA A 419 -0.65 1.60 0.54
C ALA A 419 -0.43 0.53 1.63
N VAL A 420 -0.50 -0.76 1.28
CA VAL A 420 -0.34 -1.85 2.25
C VAL A 420 1.07 -1.87 2.86
N VAL A 421 2.11 -1.60 2.06
CA VAL A 421 3.49 -1.55 2.58
C VAL A 421 3.72 -0.34 3.48
N ALA A 422 3.09 0.82 3.18
CA ALA A 422 3.16 2.00 4.05
C ALA A 422 2.49 1.73 5.40
N SER A 423 1.26 1.20 5.39
CA SER A 423 0.51 0.78 6.58
C SER A 423 1.28 -0.29 7.38
N ALA A 424 1.70 -1.37 6.75
CA ALA A 424 2.46 -2.44 7.42
C ALA A 424 3.78 -1.92 8.03
N SER A 425 4.46 -0.98 7.37
CA SER A 425 5.67 -0.36 7.90
C SER A 425 5.36 0.41 9.18
N ARG A 426 4.32 1.24 9.18
CA ARG A 426 3.89 1.99 10.36
C ARG A 426 3.43 1.07 11.48
N ALA A 427 2.64 0.07 11.18
CA ALA A 427 2.14 -0.88 12.18
C ALA A 427 3.25 -1.78 12.75
N TRP A 428 4.33 -2.03 12.02
CA TRP A 428 5.50 -2.75 12.53
C TRP A 428 6.39 -1.85 13.39
N THR A 429 6.80 -0.68 12.86
CA THR A 429 7.74 0.20 13.56
C THR A 429 7.09 1.00 14.68
N GLY A 430 5.78 1.23 14.59
CA GLY A 430 5.08 2.15 15.50
C GLY A 430 5.40 3.61 15.21
N GLY A 431 5.11 4.47 16.15
CA GLY A 431 5.34 5.91 16.03
C GLY A 431 4.24 6.60 15.22
N GLY A 432 4.65 7.48 14.28
CA GLY A 432 3.75 8.43 13.65
C GLY A 432 3.47 9.62 14.59
N ARG A 433 3.22 10.80 14.00
CA ARG A 433 3.11 12.03 14.83
C ARG A 433 1.68 12.26 15.29
N GLN A 434 0.76 12.21 14.37
CA GLN A 434 -0.66 12.49 14.60
C GLN A 434 -1.50 11.51 13.78
N TYR A 435 -2.72 11.29 14.21
CA TYR A 435 -3.66 10.54 13.39
C TYR A 435 -4.05 11.37 12.16
N ILE A 436 -4.50 10.73 11.10
CA ILE A 436 -4.79 11.39 9.81
C ILE A 436 -5.80 12.54 9.95
N GLU A 437 -6.75 12.44 10.88
CA GLU A 437 -7.74 13.50 11.19
C GLU A 437 -7.10 14.82 11.68
N GLN A 438 -5.89 14.77 12.22
CA GLN A 438 -5.14 15.94 12.68
C GLN A 438 -3.93 16.21 11.79
N GLY A 439 -3.27 15.15 11.33
CA GLY A 439 -2.02 15.23 10.58
C GLY A 439 -2.20 15.45 9.08
N GLY A 440 -3.36 15.07 8.55
CA GLY A 440 -3.69 15.20 7.12
C GLY A 440 -2.75 14.39 6.22
N VAL A 441 -2.77 14.77 4.94
CA VAL A 441 -2.05 14.07 3.86
C VAL A 441 -0.92 14.88 3.25
N MET A 442 -0.59 16.04 3.81
CA MET A 442 0.47 16.91 3.28
C MET A 442 1.85 16.42 3.70
N LEU A 443 2.76 16.29 2.73
CA LEU A 443 4.17 16.05 3.00
C LEU A 443 4.81 17.34 3.52
N PRO A 444 5.50 17.32 4.68
CA PRO A 444 6.26 18.46 5.14
C PRO A 444 7.34 18.87 4.11
N ASN A 445 7.65 20.17 4.06
CA ASN A 445 8.66 20.66 3.13
C ASN A 445 10.10 20.30 3.55
N ASP A 446 10.32 20.07 4.86
CA ASP A 446 11.60 19.74 5.46
C ASP A 446 11.41 19.08 6.84
N GLY A 447 12.48 18.98 7.62
CA GLY A 447 12.46 18.46 8.98
C GLY A 447 12.55 16.94 9.06
N ASP A 448 12.36 16.41 10.30
CA ASP A 448 12.52 14.97 10.57
C ASP A 448 11.44 14.13 9.92
N GLU A 449 10.20 14.59 9.90
CA GLU A 449 9.09 13.88 9.26
C GLU A 449 9.28 13.76 7.74
N PHE A 450 9.80 14.83 7.09
CA PHE A 450 10.16 14.77 5.67
C PHE A 450 11.29 13.75 5.44
N ARG A 451 12.31 13.75 6.30
CA ARG A 451 13.43 12.80 6.18
C ARG A 451 12.98 11.36 6.39
N ASP A 452 12.12 11.09 7.39
CA ASP A 452 11.56 9.77 7.65
C ASP A 452 10.76 9.25 6.45
N TYR A 453 9.87 10.08 5.89
CA TYR A 453 9.11 9.71 4.70
C TYR A 453 10.00 9.47 3.48
N ARG A 454 10.97 10.35 3.22
CA ARG A 454 11.92 10.22 2.12
C ARG A 454 12.74 8.92 2.23
N ASP A 455 13.15 8.56 3.42
CA ASP A 455 13.92 7.33 3.67
C ASP A 455 13.04 6.08 3.49
N TRP A 456 11.77 6.12 3.90
CA TRP A 456 10.79 5.09 3.59
C TRP A 456 10.55 4.99 2.08
N GLU A 457 10.33 6.10 1.40
CA GLU A 457 10.13 6.15 -0.05
C GLU A 457 11.30 5.52 -0.81
N ALA A 458 12.53 5.85 -0.43
CA ALA A 458 13.72 5.28 -1.05
C ALA A 458 13.78 3.76 -0.91
N ARG A 459 13.43 3.22 0.27
CA ARG A 459 13.35 1.78 0.54
C ARG A 459 12.22 1.12 -0.27
N PHE A 460 11.04 1.72 -0.29
CA PHE A 460 9.91 1.22 -1.07
C PHE A 460 10.24 1.16 -2.57
N LEU A 461 10.83 2.21 -3.12
CA LEU A 461 11.23 2.26 -4.53
C LEU A 461 12.36 1.27 -4.88
N PHE A 462 13.22 0.94 -3.92
CA PHE A 462 14.14 -0.18 -4.09
C PHE A 462 13.35 -1.48 -4.28
N HIS A 463 12.40 -1.79 -3.40
CA HIS A 463 11.57 -3.01 -3.52
C HIS A 463 10.71 -3.00 -4.78
N LYS A 464 10.20 -1.85 -5.22
CA LYS A 464 9.51 -1.72 -6.51
C LYS A 464 10.35 -2.25 -7.68
N THR A 465 11.66 -2.06 -7.64
CA THR A 465 12.57 -2.50 -8.72
C THR A 465 13.20 -3.88 -8.48
N HIS A 466 12.96 -4.51 -7.33
CA HIS A 466 13.52 -5.81 -6.93
C HIS A 466 12.40 -6.81 -6.64
N SER A 467 11.98 -6.95 -5.40
CA SER A 467 11.01 -7.95 -4.99
C SER A 467 9.60 -7.75 -5.57
N LEU A 468 9.23 -6.50 -5.88
CA LEU A 468 7.95 -6.11 -6.46
C LEU A 468 8.05 -5.68 -7.95
N ARG A 469 9.16 -6.00 -8.63
CA ARG A 469 9.45 -5.48 -10.00
C ARG A 469 8.39 -5.83 -11.05
N ASP A 470 7.68 -6.96 -10.86
CA ASP A 470 6.66 -7.46 -11.78
C ASP A 470 5.24 -7.03 -11.37
N GLU A 471 5.14 -6.23 -10.28
CA GLU A 471 3.87 -5.79 -9.75
C GLU A 471 3.39 -4.48 -10.39
N PRO A 472 2.06 -4.30 -10.48
CA PRO A 472 1.49 -3.08 -11.05
C PRO A 472 1.51 -1.98 -9.98
N ILE A 473 2.53 -1.14 -10.00
CA ILE A 473 2.73 -0.06 -9.03
C ILE A 473 2.85 1.27 -9.77
N ALA A 474 1.84 2.13 -9.62
CA ALA A 474 1.82 3.45 -10.22
C ALA A 474 2.70 4.47 -9.47
N TYR A 475 2.98 4.25 -8.19
CA TYR A 475 3.76 5.16 -7.36
C TYR A 475 5.20 5.33 -7.87
N VAL A 476 5.66 6.59 -7.96
CA VAL A 476 7.06 6.95 -8.28
C VAL A 476 7.58 7.94 -7.24
N LYS A 477 8.87 8.24 -7.25
CA LYS A 477 9.48 9.20 -6.31
C LYS A 477 8.80 10.56 -6.37
N GLN A 478 8.34 11.06 -5.24
CA GLN A 478 7.65 12.35 -5.13
C GLN A 478 8.37 13.37 -4.22
N THR A 479 9.31 12.93 -3.39
CA THR A 479 9.95 13.80 -2.40
C THR A 479 10.84 14.90 -2.98
N ASP A 480 11.16 14.85 -4.29
CA ASP A 480 11.89 15.91 -4.99
C ASP A 480 10.96 16.97 -5.60
N VAL A 481 9.65 16.71 -5.70
CA VAL A 481 8.70 17.60 -6.38
C VAL A 481 8.31 18.74 -5.44
N ARG A 482 8.49 19.97 -5.88
CA ARG A 482 8.26 21.20 -5.11
C ARG A 482 7.32 22.14 -5.85
N TRP A 483 6.46 22.84 -5.11
CA TRP A 483 5.47 23.77 -5.66
C TRP A 483 5.44 25.09 -4.93
N ARG A 484 5.05 26.16 -5.63
CA ARG A 484 4.41 27.35 -5.08
C ARG A 484 2.93 27.28 -5.39
N ILE A 485 2.09 27.52 -4.39
CA ILE A 485 0.64 27.50 -4.51
C ILE A 485 0.10 28.80 -3.91
N THR A 486 -0.79 29.49 -4.62
CA THR A 486 -1.38 30.77 -4.16
C THR A 486 -2.40 30.54 -3.04
N ASP A 487 -2.68 31.57 -2.25
CA ASP A 487 -3.97 31.68 -1.57
C ASP A 487 -5.11 31.55 -2.60
N PRO A 488 -6.27 31.01 -2.21
CA PRO A 488 -7.41 30.86 -3.11
C PRO A 488 -8.02 32.23 -3.42
N MET A 489 -8.13 32.59 -4.71
CA MET A 489 -8.64 33.89 -5.17
C MET A 489 -10.10 33.79 -5.58
N PRO A 490 -10.97 34.72 -5.19
CA PRO A 490 -12.37 34.73 -5.63
C PRO A 490 -12.48 34.82 -7.16
N ASN A 491 -13.29 33.95 -7.77
CA ASN A 491 -13.47 33.88 -9.23
C ASN A 491 -14.92 34.23 -9.68
N GLY A 492 -15.77 34.66 -8.76
CA GLY A 492 -17.14 35.01 -9.06
C GLY A 492 -18.02 33.85 -9.54
N GLY A 493 -17.63 32.58 -9.20
CA GLY A 493 -18.31 31.38 -9.64
C GLY A 493 -18.03 30.98 -11.10
N LYS A 494 -16.98 31.56 -11.72
CA LYS A 494 -16.61 31.29 -13.11
C LYS A 494 -15.21 30.70 -13.17
N ALA A 495 -15.07 29.51 -13.72
CA ALA A 495 -13.80 28.79 -13.85
C ALA A 495 -12.81 29.51 -14.78
N ASP A 496 -13.31 30.23 -15.77
CA ASP A 496 -12.56 30.95 -16.79
C ASP A 496 -12.20 32.39 -16.42
N SER A 497 -12.62 32.88 -15.22
CA SER A 497 -12.29 34.23 -14.74
C SER A 497 -10.78 34.50 -14.88
N ILE A 498 -10.43 35.61 -15.50
CA ILE A 498 -9.04 36.06 -15.61
C ILE A 498 -8.65 36.71 -14.29
N LEU A 499 -7.63 36.15 -13.64
CA LEU A 499 -7.09 36.61 -12.36
C LEU A 499 -5.61 37.01 -12.53
N PRO A 500 -5.01 37.77 -11.60
CA PRO A 500 -3.65 38.27 -11.76
C PRO A 500 -2.61 37.24 -12.15
N PRO A 501 -2.62 35.99 -11.66
CA PRO A 501 -1.64 34.98 -12.11
C PRO A 501 -1.76 34.60 -13.59
N ASP A 502 -2.95 34.73 -14.20
CA ASP A 502 -3.12 34.46 -15.65
C ASP A 502 -2.35 35.46 -16.54
N THR A 503 -2.16 36.69 -16.05
CA THR A 503 -1.51 37.78 -16.82
C THR A 503 -0.09 38.06 -16.38
N LEU A 504 0.20 37.95 -15.08
CA LEU A 504 1.50 38.27 -14.48
C LEU A 504 2.43 37.06 -14.38
N GLY A 505 1.89 35.84 -14.53
CA GLY A 505 2.64 34.60 -14.28
C GLY A 505 3.05 34.44 -12.82
N PRO A 506 4.08 33.61 -12.52
CA PRO A 506 4.57 33.34 -11.16
C PRO A 506 5.08 34.58 -10.44
N GLN A 507 4.48 34.90 -9.29
CA GLN A 507 4.89 36.00 -8.39
C GLN A 507 4.85 35.54 -6.92
N ALA A 508 5.54 36.23 -6.01
CA ALA A 508 5.50 35.94 -4.59
C ALA A 508 4.16 36.26 -3.94
N SER A 509 3.44 37.25 -4.48
CA SER A 509 2.09 37.64 -4.06
C SER A 509 1.37 38.37 -5.19
N TYR A 510 0.05 38.49 -5.05
CA TYR A 510 -0.83 39.19 -6.00
C TYR A 510 -1.79 40.08 -5.23
N SER A 511 -2.24 41.18 -5.86
CA SER A 511 -3.25 42.07 -5.29
C SER A 511 -4.51 42.03 -6.13
N ILE A 512 -5.67 41.92 -5.45
CA ILE A 512 -7.00 42.07 -6.04
C ILE A 512 -7.76 43.02 -5.13
N ALA A 513 -8.13 44.19 -5.64
CA ALA A 513 -8.65 45.30 -4.83
C ALA A 513 -7.75 45.56 -3.61
N ASP A 514 -8.30 45.57 -2.39
CA ASP A 514 -7.55 45.84 -1.17
C ASP A 514 -6.95 44.56 -0.51
N SER A 515 -7.04 43.40 -1.19
CA SER A 515 -6.60 42.14 -0.64
C SER A 515 -5.31 41.67 -1.29
N THR A 516 -4.38 41.12 -0.47
CA THR A 516 -3.13 40.52 -0.93
C THR A 516 -3.22 39.00 -0.78
N TYR A 517 -2.95 38.28 -1.88
CA TYR A 517 -2.91 36.83 -1.97
C TYR A 517 -1.46 36.38 -2.04
N ARG A 518 -1.02 35.62 -1.04
CA ARG A 518 0.36 35.13 -0.92
C ARG A 518 0.52 33.77 -1.59
N THR A 519 1.75 33.32 -1.63
CA THR A 519 2.08 31.97 -2.11
C THR A 519 2.80 31.15 -1.05
N HIS A 520 2.53 29.85 -1.02
CA HIS A 520 3.04 28.93 -0.03
C HIS A 520 3.77 27.77 -0.71
N LEU A 521 4.77 27.22 -0.03
CA LEU A 521 5.50 26.05 -0.50
C LEU A 521 4.70 24.77 -0.20
N ALA A 522 4.76 23.84 -1.15
CA ALA A 522 4.26 22.48 -0.96
C ALA A 522 5.24 21.47 -1.56
N THR A 523 5.25 20.27 -1.03
CA THR A 523 6.09 19.16 -1.48
C THR A 523 5.22 17.95 -1.80
N GLY A 524 5.55 17.24 -2.88
CA GLY A 524 4.89 16.02 -3.32
C GLY A 524 4.38 16.10 -4.74
N ALA A 525 4.13 14.94 -5.34
CA ALA A 525 3.58 14.83 -6.68
C ALA A 525 2.06 15.07 -6.71
N GLY A 526 1.35 14.57 -5.69
CA GLY A 526 -0.09 14.78 -5.51
C GLY A 526 -0.37 15.75 -4.36
N ILE A 527 -1.15 16.78 -4.63
CA ILE A 527 -1.52 17.81 -3.67
C ILE A 527 -3.03 17.89 -3.59
N TYR A 528 -3.61 17.55 -2.43
CA TYR A 528 -4.98 17.91 -2.12
C TYR A 528 -5.04 19.37 -1.63
N LEU A 529 -5.70 20.20 -2.38
CA LEU A 529 -6.13 21.54 -1.91
C LEU A 529 -7.30 21.38 -0.94
N ARG A 530 -8.17 20.40 -1.22
CA ARG A 530 -9.23 19.90 -0.32
C ARG A 530 -9.36 18.39 -0.48
N HIS A 531 -9.31 17.68 0.63
CA HIS A 531 -9.38 16.22 0.64
C HIS A 531 -10.80 15.71 0.29
N THR A 532 -10.89 14.46 -0.17
CA THR A 532 -12.17 13.81 -0.50
C THR A 532 -13.11 13.74 0.70
N TRP A 533 -12.58 13.52 1.91
CA TRP A 533 -13.35 13.53 3.17
C TRP A 533 -13.51 14.94 3.77
N GLY A 534 -13.22 15.97 3.01
CA GLY A 534 -13.50 17.35 3.37
C GLY A 534 -12.82 17.82 4.64
N ALA A 535 -13.60 18.24 5.62
CA ALA A 535 -13.08 18.75 6.88
C ALA A 535 -12.54 17.67 7.83
N LEU A 536 -12.80 16.40 7.56
CA LEU A 536 -12.33 15.29 8.41
C LEU A 536 -10.82 15.02 8.25
N VAL A 537 -10.27 15.29 7.06
CA VAL A 537 -8.85 15.08 6.79
C VAL A 537 -8.24 16.39 6.31
N PRO A 538 -7.33 17.00 7.07
CA PRO A 538 -6.64 18.22 6.68
C PRO A 538 -5.91 18.10 5.35
N ALA A 539 -6.02 19.13 4.53
CA ALA A 539 -5.39 19.29 3.25
C ALA A 539 -4.64 20.63 3.19
N PHE A 540 -4.21 21.08 2.01
CA PHE A 540 -3.45 22.30 1.86
C PHE A 540 -4.20 23.55 2.38
N TYR A 541 -5.52 23.65 2.07
CA TYR A 541 -6.34 24.70 2.61
C TYR A 541 -7.20 24.18 3.77
N PRO A 542 -7.31 24.94 4.88
CA PRO A 542 -8.09 24.52 6.03
C PRO A 542 -9.61 24.59 5.77
N ASP A 543 -10.05 25.49 4.89
CA ASP A 543 -11.46 25.79 4.66
C ASP A 543 -11.93 25.37 3.26
N ARG A 544 -13.26 25.41 3.06
CA ARG A 544 -13.90 25.18 1.78
C ARG A 544 -14.03 26.49 1.00
N TYR A 545 -13.13 26.74 0.08
CA TYR A 545 -13.09 27.93 -0.77
C TYR A 545 -13.90 27.75 -2.07
N LEU A 546 -15.22 27.56 -1.94
CA LEU A 546 -16.11 27.49 -3.10
C LEU A 546 -16.08 28.80 -3.89
N ASN A 547 -16.16 28.74 -5.23
CA ASN A 547 -16.06 29.88 -6.15
C ASN A 547 -14.72 30.64 -6.04
N HIS A 548 -13.64 29.89 -5.83
CA HIS A 548 -12.27 30.41 -5.85
C HIS A 548 -11.42 29.64 -6.86
N THR A 549 -10.31 30.23 -7.25
CA THR A 549 -9.28 29.61 -8.07
C THR A 549 -7.94 29.68 -7.34
N ALA A 550 -7.24 28.55 -7.29
CA ALA A 550 -5.85 28.48 -6.87
C ALA A 550 -4.96 28.35 -8.11
N TYR A 551 -3.70 28.77 -7.97
CA TYR A 551 -2.67 28.55 -8.97
C TYR A 551 -1.50 27.80 -8.32
N ALA A 552 -0.87 26.91 -9.08
CA ALA A 552 0.31 26.22 -8.63
C ALA A 552 1.38 26.24 -9.72
N TRP A 553 2.65 26.38 -9.34
CA TRP A 553 3.74 26.31 -10.30
C TRP A 553 5.04 25.76 -9.71
N THR A 554 5.87 25.31 -10.63
CA THR A 554 7.27 24.99 -10.37
C THR A 554 8.09 25.22 -11.64
N PHE A 555 9.39 25.34 -11.48
CA PHE A 555 10.33 25.29 -12.60
C PHE A 555 11.12 24.00 -12.53
N VAL A 556 11.31 23.37 -13.67
CA VAL A 556 12.05 22.12 -13.77
C VAL A 556 13.30 22.35 -14.63
N HIS A 557 14.47 22.15 -14.04
CA HIS A 557 15.73 22.17 -14.79
C HIS A 557 15.96 20.81 -15.47
N SER A 558 16.10 20.84 -16.79
CA SER A 558 16.49 19.67 -17.57
C SER A 558 17.91 19.84 -18.12
N PRO A 559 18.83 18.89 -17.92
CA PRO A 559 20.22 19.02 -18.40
C PRO A 559 20.33 18.99 -19.93
N ARG A 560 19.28 18.55 -20.61
CA ARG A 560 19.20 18.46 -22.08
C ARG A 560 17.76 18.63 -22.56
N ALA A 561 17.59 18.92 -23.81
CA ALA A 561 16.30 18.82 -24.48
C ALA A 561 15.92 17.33 -24.58
N GLN A 562 14.74 16.95 -24.11
CA GLN A 562 14.31 15.55 -24.09
C GLN A 562 12.79 15.37 -24.05
N LYS A 563 12.36 14.22 -24.59
CA LYS A 563 11.00 13.73 -24.52
C LYS A 563 10.84 12.90 -23.23
N VAL A 564 9.83 13.20 -22.41
CA VAL A 564 9.57 12.57 -21.13
C VAL A 564 8.09 12.24 -20.96
N GLY A 565 7.76 11.39 -20.01
CA GLY A 565 6.40 11.19 -19.55
C GLY A 565 6.03 12.13 -18.41
N ALA A 566 4.75 12.42 -18.25
CA ALA A 566 4.19 13.08 -17.08
C ALA A 566 2.95 12.34 -16.60
N LEU A 567 2.89 12.03 -15.32
CA LEU A 567 1.67 11.58 -14.66
C LEU A 567 0.90 12.81 -14.21
N ILE A 568 -0.31 12.98 -14.72
CA ILE A 568 -1.14 14.17 -14.50
C ILE A 568 -2.54 13.72 -14.08
N GLU A 569 -3.05 14.28 -12.98
CA GLU A 569 -4.43 14.07 -12.53
C GLU A 569 -4.98 15.36 -11.93
N LEU A 570 -6.21 15.71 -12.28
CA LEU A 570 -6.88 16.91 -11.77
C LEU A 570 -8.25 16.62 -11.15
N GLN A 571 -8.75 15.41 -11.32
CA GLN A 571 -10.03 14.98 -10.74
C GLN A 571 -9.86 13.85 -9.72
N ASN A 572 -8.98 12.89 -9.98
CA ASN A 572 -8.85 11.64 -9.24
C ASN A 572 -10.23 10.99 -9.02
N TYR A 573 -10.76 10.44 -10.09
CA TYR A 573 -12.10 9.83 -10.10
C TYR A 573 -12.24 8.82 -8.96
N SER A 574 -13.21 9.06 -8.07
CA SER A 574 -13.46 8.14 -6.96
C SER A 574 -14.25 6.92 -7.44
N ARG A 575 -13.83 5.74 -7.03
CA ARG A 575 -14.48 4.49 -7.39
C ARG A 575 -15.77 4.23 -6.62
N SER A 576 -16.04 4.97 -5.57
CA SER A 576 -17.28 4.95 -4.80
C SER A 576 -18.24 6.08 -5.15
N GLU A 577 -17.74 7.11 -5.85
CA GLU A 577 -18.53 8.27 -6.27
C GLU A 577 -18.81 8.17 -7.76
N GLN A 578 -20.06 8.11 -8.14
CA GLN A 578 -20.48 8.03 -9.54
C GLN A 578 -20.43 9.41 -10.20
N ASP A 579 -19.25 10.03 -10.22
CA ASP A 579 -19.02 11.30 -10.88
C ASP A 579 -19.07 11.12 -12.41
N CYS A 580 -19.46 12.18 -13.12
CA CYS A 580 -19.32 12.22 -14.56
C CYS A 580 -17.86 12.39 -14.97
N GLY A 581 -17.43 11.68 -15.99
CA GLY A 581 -16.13 11.87 -16.61
C GLY A 581 -15.94 13.30 -17.14
N PRO A 582 -14.68 13.75 -17.37
CA PRO A 582 -14.40 15.05 -17.98
C PRO A 582 -15.05 15.21 -19.35
N LEU A 583 -15.31 16.44 -19.78
CA LEU A 583 -15.72 16.71 -21.16
C LEU A 583 -14.55 16.57 -22.13
N PRO A 584 -14.78 16.33 -23.44
CA PRO A 584 -13.73 16.35 -24.42
C PRO A 584 -12.91 17.64 -24.38
N GLY A 585 -11.59 17.52 -24.35
CA GLY A 585 -10.68 18.67 -24.28
C GLY A 585 -10.54 19.31 -22.89
N HIS A 586 -11.12 18.75 -21.86
CA HIS A 586 -11.02 19.20 -20.47
C HIS A 586 -10.36 18.15 -19.57
N TRP A 587 -9.54 18.60 -18.61
CA TRP A 587 -8.89 17.72 -17.63
C TRP A 587 -9.82 17.25 -16.53
N ASP A 588 -10.79 18.10 -16.18
CA ASP A 588 -11.81 17.82 -15.18
C ASP A 588 -13.12 18.56 -15.48
N ARG A 589 -14.09 18.44 -14.60
CA ARG A 589 -15.39 19.15 -14.71
C ARG A 589 -15.37 20.55 -14.06
N LYS A 590 -14.27 20.92 -13.41
CA LYS A 590 -14.12 22.21 -12.70
C LYS A 590 -13.46 23.28 -13.56
N GLY A 591 -12.88 22.91 -14.72
CA GLY A 591 -12.19 23.83 -15.62
C GLY A 591 -10.70 24.01 -15.31
N SER A 592 -10.09 23.02 -14.67
CA SER A 592 -8.65 23.06 -14.40
C SER A 592 -7.81 22.98 -15.69
N ARG A 593 -6.70 23.71 -15.71
CA ARG A 593 -5.81 23.82 -16.88
C ARG A 593 -4.34 23.74 -16.47
N LEU A 594 -3.50 23.30 -17.40
CA LEU A 594 -2.05 23.14 -17.22
C LEU A 594 -1.29 23.67 -18.43
N TRP A 595 -0.22 24.41 -18.18
CA TRP A 595 0.73 24.88 -19.21
C TRP A 595 2.16 24.44 -18.89
N ILE A 596 2.91 24.13 -19.94
CA ILE A 596 4.35 23.91 -19.87
C ILE A 596 5.02 24.86 -20.85
N ASN A 597 5.88 25.73 -20.35
CA ASN A 597 6.50 26.81 -21.15
C ASN A 597 5.46 27.63 -21.94
N ASP A 598 4.36 28.00 -21.31
CA ASP A 598 3.23 28.74 -21.86
C ASP A 598 2.42 28.02 -22.96
N VAL A 599 2.73 26.76 -23.22
CA VAL A 599 1.94 25.90 -24.12
C VAL A 599 0.98 25.09 -23.29
N GLU A 600 -0.34 25.22 -23.56
CA GLU A 600 -1.36 24.44 -22.85
C GLU A 600 -1.23 22.95 -23.17
N ILE A 601 -1.27 22.13 -22.15
CA ILE A 601 -1.25 20.67 -22.26
C ILE A 601 -2.68 20.17 -22.33
N ILE A 602 -3.02 19.66 -23.50
CA ILE A 602 -4.35 19.12 -23.78
C ILE A 602 -4.49 17.74 -23.13
N PRO A 603 -5.64 17.44 -22.48
CA PRO A 603 -5.90 16.12 -21.91
C PRO A 603 -6.02 15.05 -22.99
N PRO A 604 -5.93 13.77 -22.64
CA PRO A 604 -6.22 12.68 -23.57
C PRO A 604 -7.69 12.70 -24.01
N VAL A 605 -8.00 11.97 -25.05
CA VAL A 605 -9.40 11.69 -25.43
C VAL A 605 -9.93 10.64 -24.48
N TRP A 606 -10.87 11.03 -23.63
CA TRP A 606 -11.46 10.16 -22.61
C TRP A 606 -12.37 9.09 -23.24
N LYS A 607 -12.33 7.87 -22.73
CA LYS A 607 -13.23 6.79 -23.16
C LYS A 607 -14.67 7.04 -22.70
N HIS A 608 -14.85 7.48 -21.45
CA HIS A 608 -16.16 7.77 -20.87
C HIS A 608 -16.36 9.29 -20.64
N PHE A 609 -16.21 10.09 -21.68
CA PHE A 609 -16.34 11.53 -21.58
C PHE A 609 -17.79 11.97 -21.31
N GLY A 610 -17.98 12.92 -20.39
CA GLY A 610 -19.26 13.59 -20.13
C GLY A 610 -20.37 12.72 -19.53
N ALA A 611 -20.25 11.43 -19.54
CA ALA A 611 -21.23 10.50 -19.01
C ALA A 611 -20.98 10.21 -17.52
N ARG A 612 -22.07 9.96 -16.79
CA ARG A 612 -21.99 9.34 -15.47
C ARG A 612 -21.65 7.86 -15.68
N ILE A 613 -20.58 7.39 -15.06
CA ILE A 613 -20.14 6.01 -15.12
C ILE A 613 -20.83 5.26 -13.99
N ASP A 614 -21.61 4.23 -14.33
CA ASP A 614 -22.18 3.35 -13.32
C ASP A 614 -21.11 2.39 -12.78
N ASN A 615 -21.41 1.72 -11.66
CA ASN A 615 -20.46 0.83 -11.00
C ASN A 615 -20.16 -0.44 -11.82
N GLU A 616 -20.95 -0.76 -12.85
CA GLU A 616 -20.76 -1.96 -13.69
C GLU A 616 -19.94 -1.68 -14.94
N THR A 617 -19.78 -0.42 -15.34
CA THR A 617 -18.90 -0.01 -16.42
C THR A 617 -17.46 0.00 -15.93
N PRO A 618 -16.55 -0.82 -16.50
CA PRO A 618 -15.17 -0.84 -16.05
C PRO A 618 -14.48 0.51 -16.24
N LEU A 619 -13.81 1.00 -15.19
CA LEU A 619 -12.93 2.16 -15.31
C LEU A 619 -11.71 1.80 -16.16
N GLU A 620 -11.30 2.71 -17.02
CA GLU A 620 -10.19 2.52 -17.95
C GLU A 620 -9.13 3.62 -17.83
N ASP A 621 -9.45 4.84 -18.27
CA ASP A 621 -8.52 5.97 -18.34
C ASP A 621 -8.91 7.15 -17.41
N GLU A 622 -9.88 6.96 -16.56
CA GLU A 622 -10.38 7.98 -15.63
C GLU A 622 -9.36 8.39 -14.57
N ASN A 623 -8.41 7.48 -14.25
CA ASN A 623 -7.28 7.78 -13.36
C ASN A 623 -5.96 7.64 -14.13
N PHE A 624 -4.97 8.45 -13.77
CA PHE A 624 -3.65 8.40 -14.42
C PHE A 624 -2.98 7.02 -14.32
N ALA A 625 -3.26 6.23 -13.28
CA ALA A 625 -2.72 4.87 -13.13
C ALA A 625 -3.20 3.94 -14.26
N GLY A 626 -4.41 4.14 -14.80
CA GLY A 626 -4.96 3.40 -15.94
C GLY A 626 -4.55 3.96 -17.31
N ARG A 627 -3.83 5.09 -17.36
CA ARG A 627 -3.46 5.80 -18.60
C ARG A 627 -1.98 5.70 -18.91
N ASN A 628 -1.65 5.85 -20.19
CA ASN A 628 -0.28 6.15 -20.58
C ASN A 628 0.11 7.56 -20.08
N PRO A 629 1.38 7.79 -19.69
CA PRO A 629 1.85 9.12 -19.34
C PRO A 629 1.64 10.11 -20.50
N VAL A 630 1.32 11.34 -20.15
CA VAL A 630 1.28 12.42 -21.15
C VAL A 630 2.71 12.71 -21.59
N ILE A 631 2.94 12.74 -22.90
CA ILE A 631 4.26 12.99 -23.44
C ILE A 631 4.54 14.48 -23.48
N ILE A 632 5.65 14.88 -22.84
CA ILE A 632 6.10 16.26 -22.71
C ILE A 632 7.49 16.42 -23.36
N HIS A 633 7.74 17.57 -23.98
CA HIS A 633 9.02 17.95 -24.53
C HIS A 633 9.66 19.03 -23.64
N LEU A 634 10.69 18.66 -22.87
CA LEU A 634 11.46 19.61 -22.07
C LEU A 634 12.55 20.27 -22.93
N LYS A 635 12.73 21.57 -22.76
CA LYS A 635 13.91 22.31 -23.25
C LYS A 635 15.11 22.03 -22.35
N LYS A 636 16.32 22.16 -22.85
CA LYS A 636 17.52 22.26 -22.00
C LYS A 636 17.42 23.52 -21.14
N GLY A 637 17.74 23.40 -19.85
CA GLY A 637 17.58 24.47 -18.87
C GLY A 637 16.21 24.43 -18.20
N TRP A 638 15.73 25.57 -17.75
CA TRP A 638 14.52 25.69 -16.96
C TRP A 638 13.25 25.63 -17.81
N ASN A 639 12.26 24.87 -17.33
CA ASN A 639 10.93 24.70 -17.92
C ASN A 639 9.88 25.07 -16.88
N LYS A 640 8.99 25.99 -17.21
CA LYS A 640 7.89 26.41 -16.35
C LYS A 640 6.73 25.43 -16.46
N ILE A 641 6.23 24.96 -15.31
CA ILE A 641 5.01 24.19 -15.16
C ILE A 641 4.03 25.07 -14.39
N PHE A 642 2.84 25.29 -14.93
CA PHE A 642 1.88 26.23 -14.36
C PHE A 642 0.46 25.68 -14.42
N PHE A 643 -0.25 25.68 -13.29
CA PHE A 643 -1.63 25.21 -13.15
C PHE A 643 -2.58 26.33 -12.79
N LYS A 644 -3.77 26.28 -13.36
CA LYS A 644 -4.96 27.01 -12.92
C LYS A 644 -5.98 26.00 -12.41
N LEU A 645 -6.41 26.15 -11.18
CA LEU A 645 -7.19 25.16 -10.41
C LEU A 645 -8.46 25.80 -9.84
N PRO A 646 -9.53 25.96 -10.63
CA PRO A 646 -10.81 26.47 -10.15
C PRO A 646 -11.50 25.46 -9.23
N TYR A 647 -12.27 25.98 -8.26
CA TYR A 647 -13.14 25.19 -7.39
C TYR A 647 -14.56 25.74 -7.47
N VAL A 648 -15.25 25.40 -8.53
CA VAL A 648 -16.60 25.87 -8.86
C VAL A 648 -17.57 24.69 -8.96
N PRO A 649 -18.87 24.89 -8.67
CA PRO A 649 -19.87 23.86 -8.93
C PRO A 649 -19.86 23.47 -10.42
N ALA A 650 -20.03 22.17 -10.67
CA ALA A 650 -20.18 21.64 -12.00
C ALA A 650 -21.20 20.49 -11.99
N ASP A 651 -21.97 20.37 -13.05
CA ASP A 651 -22.97 19.32 -13.16
C ASP A 651 -22.32 17.94 -13.22
N GLY A 652 -22.95 16.99 -12.54
CA GLY A 652 -22.54 15.59 -12.56
C GLY A 652 -21.30 15.23 -11.73
N ILE A 653 -20.84 16.12 -10.85
CA ILE A 653 -19.78 15.80 -9.89
C ILE A 653 -20.13 16.25 -8.47
N ARG A 654 -19.59 15.53 -7.48
CA ARG A 654 -19.55 15.99 -6.10
C ARG A 654 -18.33 16.90 -5.91
N LEU A 655 -18.52 18.07 -5.34
CA LEU A 655 -17.43 18.98 -4.99
C LEU A 655 -16.78 18.55 -3.67
N ASN A 656 -16.25 17.34 -3.62
CA ASN A 656 -15.54 16.84 -2.44
C ASN A 656 -14.03 17.03 -2.58
N LYS A 657 -13.48 16.79 -3.78
CA LYS A 657 -12.04 16.87 -4.04
C LYS A 657 -11.66 18.15 -4.78
N TRP A 658 -10.59 18.77 -4.32
CA TRP A 658 -9.88 19.81 -5.05
C TRP A 658 -8.39 19.50 -5.00
N MET A 659 -7.78 19.14 -6.13
CA MET A 659 -6.46 18.58 -6.14
C MET A 659 -5.76 18.72 -7.50
N PHE A 660 -4.48 18.48 -7.51
CA PHE A 660 -3.72 18.18 -8.71
C PHE A 660 -2.61 17.17 -8.43
N THR A 661 -2.27 16.39 -9.42
CA THR A 661 -1.10 15.51 -9.44
C THR A 661 -0.24 15.84 -10.64
N PHE A 662 1.06 15.95 -10.42
CA PHE A 662 2.04 16.08 -11.49
C PHE A 662 3.41 15.57 -11.05
N VAL A 663 3.98 14.68 -11.86
CA VAL A 663 5.37 14.24 -11.72
C VAL A 663 5.92 13.84 -13.08
N LEU A 664 7.16 14.25 -13.36
CA LEU A 664 7.87 13.85 -14.56
C LEU A 664 8.48 12.45 -14.40
N THR A 665 8.31 11.64 -15.44
CA THR A 665 8.74 10.25 -15.47
C THR A 665 9.50 9.93 -16.75
N ASP A 666 10.05 8.74 -16.85
CA ASP A 666 10.39 8.15 -18.13
C ASP A 666 9.13 8.05 -19.02
N VAL A 667 9.30 7.80 -20.31
CA VAL A 667 8.18 7.74 -21.26
C VAL A 667 7.19 6.59 -20.99
N THR A 668 7.54 5.67 -20.10
CA THR A 668 6.68 4.55 -19.70
C THR A 668 5.85 4.84 -18.44
N GLY A 669 6.13 5.93 -17.72
CA GLY A 669 5.46 6.26 -16.45
C GLY A 669 5.92 5.45 -15.24
N ARG A 670 6.88 4.55 -15.41
CA ARG A 670 7.27 3.59 -14.37
C ARG A 670 8.26 4.15 -13.34
N MET A 671 9.12 5.08 -13.77
CA MET A 671 10.18 5.63 -12.93
C MET A 671 10.16 7.16 -12.99
N ALA A 672 10.32 7.82 -11.85
CA ALA A 672 10.52 9.27 -11.83
C ALA A 672 11.74 9.65 -12.67
N LEU A 673 11.65 10.76 -13.37
CA LEU A 673 12.72 11.24 -14.24
C LEU A 673 13.94 11.60 -13.38
N ARG A 674 15.10 11.07 -13.76
CA ARG A 674 16.37 11.31 -13.05
C ARG A 674 17.11 12.52 -13.62
N GLY A 675 17.91 13.18 -12.78
CA GLY A 675 18.80 14.26 -13.18
C GLY A 675 18.07 15.56 -13.52
N ILE A 676 16.86 15.73 -12.99
CA ILE A 676 16.12 17.00 -13.03
C ILE A 676 16.05 17.61 -11.62
N GLU A 677 15.83 18.90 -11.57
CA GLU A 677 15.68 19.67 -10.34
C GLU A 677 14.37 20.45 -10.39
N TYR A 678 13.64 20.49 -9.28
CA TYR A 678 12.42 21.29 -9.13
C TYR A 678 12.72 22.49 -8.23
N ASP A 679 12.55 23.70 -8.75
CA ASP A 679 12.65 24.94 -7.98
C ASP A 679 11.44 25.85 -8.22
N PRO A 680 10.51 25.95 -7.25
CA PRO A 680 9.35 26.81 -7.37
C PRO A 680 9.62 28.28 -7.07
N ASN A 681 10.85 28.64 -6.65
CA ASN A 681 11.21 30.00 -6.23
C ASN A 681 11.83 30.85 -7.35
N LEU A 682 12.10 30.25 -8.51
CA LEU A 682 12.60 31.00 -9.63
C LEU A 682 11.55 32.03 -10.07
N SER A 683 11.97 33.25 -10.27
CA SER A 683 11.22 34.25 -11.02
C SER A 683 11.32 33.91 -12.51
N THR A 684 10.25 34.14 -13.25
CA THR A 684 10.26 34.01 -14.73
C THR A 684 11.46 34.78 -15.29
N PRO A 685 12.35 34.13 -16.06
CA PRO A 685 13.48 34.83 -16.65
C PRO A 685 13.05 35.93 -17.61
#